data_9e4dbe50592b6e99556d936bcab2e154
#
_entry.id   9e4dbe50592b6e99556d936bcab2e154
#
_cell.length_a   1.000
_cell.length_b   1.000
_cell.length_c   1.000
_cell.angle_alpha   90.00
_cell.angle_beta   90.00
_cell.angle_gamma   90.00
#
_symmetry.space_group_name_H-M   'P 1'
#
loop_
_entity.id
_entity.type
_entity.pdbx_description
1 polymer ?
#
loop_
_entity_poly.entity_id
_entity_poly.type
_entity_poly.pdbx_seq_one_letter_code
_entity_poly.pdbx_strand_id
1 'polypeptide(L)'
;MRDLDNLCDISDMSDLPDLPEVNESGLNADEVSYAVENGDVNITTNRTSRSVLSIVRANVFTLFNAIIFVAMVVVLATGSWKDAVFGFVILINTGIGVVTELRAKHTLDRLSILVASRSIVRRGGKNVFINHCDIVLGDLLWVRAGDQVPADVQVLESWGLEMDESMLTGESATVRKAAEDRVYSGSTAVSGVALARVTAVGGNSYAARLAAQAKVYTKTISDLSRGINTILKWMTIVVVPLCVLLVWSQISKVGGFALAWQTGNWRSAVVSAVAGVVGMIPEGLVLLTSLNFAVAAMRLARKKTLIQELESVETLARVDCLNLDKTGTITDGGIAFVGVDLLDDNLSDVAKQSSADAFDLNDGLRGFVNQALFDLSNEENPNATGIAIMEGLGSKDTFSKGLNDKNVESQGVSSGCVINNRLPFSSSRKWSAINYKHKDGSFETWYMGAPEVLVSAIREFRDCSDGNSDSNYSNMRSHEQFDRILHTVNEYAQKGERVLLLALDDSDSCDSTFSDSPTISSNARPVALVRCSEKIRSDARQTLAWFRKQGVRCRVISGDNPITVAAVAEKVGLTGDSKPVAMDARNLPKDVNQLSQVLENVDVLGRVLPDQKKAIVQALHAKGHVVAMTGDGVNDTLALKEADLGVAMGNAAPAAKAVAQVVLVDSCFSHLPDVVARGRQVMANMERVAGLFLVKTVYSALISAGVVLLGLHFPYLPRHITYIGSLTIGIPAFLLALAPNSRRYIPGFLHRVVRFALPNGVAVAISVLVTAVFAPMMLVRGLDASGVSASKLIVGAAKSLDVTRSICSVVVFALGVVVLATVSKPIFSWRGIMVLCFALAGVVGVFIPFVAHFFDLHIPTNGNDMFVMICAVMFAFVVWMLLHLFSRLIVSWLDNSHSSDISAADISMDEDAD
;
A
#
# COMPACT_ATOMS: atom_id res chain seq x y z
N MET A 1 -14.84 23.08 20.63
CA MET A 1 -15.95 23.68 19.93
C MET A 1 -15.49 23.91 18.50
N ARG A 2 -15.83 23.03 17.56
CA ARG A 2 -15.70 23.25 16.12
C ARG A 2 -16.98 23.96 15.71
N ASP A 3 -16.81 25.01 14.92
CA ASP A 3 -17.91 25.85 14.44
C ASP A 3 -18.99 24.99 13.80
N LEU A 4 -20.15 24.97 14.40
CA LEU A 4 -21.38 24.31 13.94
C LEU A 4 -21.95 24.96 12.67
N ASP A 5 -21.43 26.13 12.27
CA ASP A 5 -21.90 26.89 11.12
C ASP A 5 -21.41 26.37 9.75
N ASN A 6 -20.48 25.41 9.72
CA ASN A 6 -19.99 24.80 8.47
C ASN A 6 -20.65 23.45 8.12
N LEU A 7 -21.70 23.04 8.82
CA LEU A 7 -22.44 21.80 8.58
C LEU A 7 -23.56 21.92 7.54
N CYS A 8 -23.77 23.12 6.99
CA CYS A 8 -24.79 23.39 5.98
C CYS A 8 -24.22 24.11 4.76
N ASP A 9 -23.17 23.58 4.13
CA ASP A 9 -22.86 23.97 2.74
C ASP A 9 -23.81 23.20 1.81
N ILE A 10 -24.98 23.84 1.55
CA ILE A 10 -26.05 23.36 0.66
C ILE A 10 -25.62 23.65 -0.80
N SER A 11 -24.53 23.08 -1.28
CA SER A 11 -24.12 23.26 -2.67
C SER A 11 -24.22 22.02 -3.56
N ASP A 12 -24.64 20.85 -3.03
CA ASP A 12 -24.74 19.61 -3.81
C ASP A 12 -26.16 18.99 -3.78
N MET A 13 -27.22 19.81 -3.96
CA MET A 13 -28.57 19.25 -4.11
C MET A 13 -28.85 18.64 -5.50
N SER A 14 -27.89 18.73 -6.44
CA SER A 14 -28.06 18.19 -7.80
C SER A 14 -27.73 16.71 -7.96
N ASP A 15 -27.08 16.08 -6.96
CA ASP A 15 -26.55 14.72 -7.09
C ASP A 15 -27.23 13.68 -6.17
N LEU A 16 -28.39 14.03 -5.57
CA LEU A 16 -29.15 13.03 -4.81
C LEU A 16 -29.83 12.07 -5.80
N PRO A 17 -29.61 10.73 -5.64
CA PRO A 17 -30.29 9.74 -6.46
C PRO A 17 -31.80 9.76 -6.20
N ASP A 18 -32.58 9.32 -7.18
CA ASP A 18 -34.01 9.11 -7.01
C ASP A 18 -34.21 8.00 -5.96
N LEU A 19 -34.82 8.36 -4.85
CA LEU A 19 -35.12 7.48 -3.73
C LEU A 19 -36.63 7.38 -3.56
N PRO A 20 -37.18 6.20 -3.11
CA PRO A 20 -38.60 6.05 -2.86
C PRO A 20 -39.18 7.11 -1.91
N GLU A 21 -40.42 7.53 -2.12
CA GLU A 21 -41.11 8.43 -1.22
C GLU A 21 -41.49 7.70 0.07
N VAL A 22 -41.15 8.28 1.21
CA VAL A 22 -41.43 7.73 2.54
C VAL A 22 -42.02 8.80 3.45
N ASN A 23 -42.91 8.37 4.36
CA ASN A 23 -43.58 9.25 5.25
C ASN A 23 -42.79 9.64 6.50
N GLU A 24 -41.71 8.92 6.84
CA GLU A 24 -40.92 9.18 8.04
C GLU A 24 -40.00 10.41 7.86
N SER A 25 -39.98 11.34 8.81
CA SER A 25 -39.24 12.59 8.76
C SER A 25 -37.78 12.45 9.27
N GLY A 26 -37.47 11.41 10.05
CA GLY A 26 -36.18 11.26 10.73
C GLY A 26 -35.96 12.24 11.87
N LEU A 27 -34.76 12.22 12.46
CA LEU A 27 -34.39 13.07 13.60
C LEU A 27 -34.37 14.56 13.21
N ASN A 28 -34.76 15.40 14.15
CA ASN A 28 -34.65 16.86 14.02
C ASN A 28 -33.25 17.35 14.52
N ALA A 29 -32.91 18.63 14.30
CA ALA A 29 -31.60 19.18 14.65
C ALA A 29 -31.28 19.13 16.15
N ASP A 30 -32.30 19.30 17.01
CA ASP A 30 -32.14 19.29 18.47
C ASP A 30 -31.86 17.84 18.96
N GLU A 31 -32.55 16.85 18.40
CA GLU A 31 -32.33 15.42 18.71
C GLU A 31 -30.96 14.95 18.26
N VAL A 32 -30.48 15.41 17.09
CA VAL A 32 -29.13 15.12 16.61
C VAL A 32 -28.09 15.75 17.55
N SER A 33 -28.25 16.99 17.95
CA SER A 33 -27.37 17.69 18.89
C SER A 33 -27.30 16.98 20.23
N TYR A 34 -28.45 16.53 20.75
CA TYR A 34 -28.51 15.74 21.99
C TYR A 34 -27.77 14.40 21.89
N ALA A 35 -27.92 13.67 20.77
CA ALA A 35 -27.21 12.42 20.55
C ALA A 35 -25.68 12.64 20.46
N VAL A 36 -25.24 13.74 19.83
CA VAL A 36 -23.82 14.11 19.76
C VAL A 36 -23.25 14.44 21.15
N GLU A 37 -23.99 15.18 21.98
CA GLU A 37 -23.55 15.52 23.35
C GLU A 37 -23.46 14.30 24.26
N ASN A 38 -24.37 13.33 24.08
CA ASN A 38 -24.30 12.04 24.80
C ASN A 38 -23.22 11.08 24.31
N GLY A 39 -22.58 11.38 23.18
CA GLY A 39 -21.56 10.51 22.59
C GLY A 39 -22.14 9.35 21.77
N ASP A 40 -23.42 9.36 21.46
CA ASP A 40 -24.13 8.36 20.65
C ASP A 40 -23.86 8.57 19.14
N VAL A 41 -22.59 8.71 18.79
CA VAL A 41 -22.08 9.00 17.45
C VAL A 41 -21.27 7.79 16.95
N ASN A 42 -21.33 7.55 15.65
CA ASN A 42 -20.62 6.41 15.02
C ASN A 42 -19.11 6.65 14.88
N ILE A 43 -18.47 7.06 15.97
CA ILE A 43 -17.02 7.22 16.03
C ILE A 43 -16.41 5.87 16.43
N THR A 44 -15.77 5.20 15.47
CA THR A 44 -14.91 4.05 15.76
C THR A 44 -13.52 4.52 16.14
N THR A 45 -12.96 3.99 17.23
CA THR A 45 -11.62 4.34 17.74
C THR A 45 -10.46 3.85 16.86
N ASN A 46 -10.75 3.29 15.72
CA ASN A 46 -9.74 2.92 14.72
C ASN A 46 -9.16 4.18 14.06
N ARG A 47 -8.35 4.93 14.82
CA ARG A 47 -7.53 6.00 14.27
C ARG A 47 -6.40 5.34 13.46
N THR A 48 -6.50 5.44 12.16
CA THR A 48 -5.46 5.04 11.20
C THR A 48 -4.16 5.83 11.38
N SER A 49 -4.19 6.98 12.01
CA SER A 49 -3.01 7.81 12.26
C SER A 49 -2.68 7.89 13.76
N ARG A 50 -1.36 7.82 14.08
CA ARG A 50 -0.85 7.99 15.45
C ARG A 50 -1.31 9.32 16.05
N SER A 51 -1.63 9.36 17.34
CA SER A 51 -1.95 10.62 18.02
C SER A 51 -0.71 11.53 18.11
N VAL A 52 -0.91 12.84 18.15
CA VAL A 52 0.19 13.83 18.27
C VAL A 52 1.06 13.52 19.48
N LEU A 53 0.43 13.17 20.63
CA LEU A 53 1.16 12.81 21.84
C LEU A 53 1.99 11.53 21.67
N SER A 54 1.46 10.54 20.93
CA SER A 54 2.18 9.30 20.61
C SER A 54 3.40 9.57 19.75
N ILE A 55 3.29 10.48 18.75
CA ILE A 55 4.39 10.92 17.89
C ILE A 55 5.48 11.60 18.72
N VAL A 56 5.11 12.56 19.55
CA VAL A 56 6.06 13.26 20.41
C VAL A 56 6.75 12.29 21.36
N ARG A 57 5.98 11.43 22.04
CA ARG A 57 6.53 10.44 22.98
C ARG A 57 7.49 9.46 22.30
N ALA A 58 7.16 8.97 21.10
CA ALA A 58 7.99 8.03 20.37
C ALA A 58 9.32 8.63 19.90
N ASN A 59 9.34 9.93 19.58
CA ASN A 59 10.55 10.62 19.12
C ASN A 59 11.40 11.15 20.29
N VAL A 60 10.81 11.56 21.38
CA VAL A 60 11.52 12.15 22.54
C VAL A 60 12.04 11.07 23.48
N PHE A 61 11.20 10.14 23.92
CA PHE A 61 11.52 9.15 24.94
C PHE A 61 12.06 7.85 24.34
N THR A 62 13.20 7.93 23.66
CA THR A 62 13.98 6.75 23.26
C THR A 62 15.09 6.48 24.26
N LEU A 63 15.49 5.21 24.41
CA LEU A 63 16.61 4.84 25.29
C LEU A 63 17.89 5.62 24.94
N PHE A 64 18.16 5.78 23.66
CA PHE A 64 19.36 6.50 23.20
C PHE A 64 19.30 8.00 23.49
N ASN A 65 18.16 8.66 23.30
CA ASN A 65 17.99 10.07 23.68
C ASN A 65 18.18 10.25 25.19
N ALA A 66 17.69 9.31 26.01
CA ALA A 66 17.88 9.35 27.47
C ALA A 66 19.37 9.23 27.84
N ILE A 67 20.11 8.27 27.25
CA ILE A 67 21.56 8.12 27.51
C ILE A 67 22.31 9.40 27.13
N ILE A 68 22.01 9.98 25.96
CA ILE A 68 22.72 11.18 25.49
C ILE A 68 22.31 12.42 26.30
N PHE A 69 21.04 12.51 26.70
CA PHE A 69 20.60 13.59 27.59
C PHE A 69 21.33 13.52 28.94
N VAL A 70 21.46 12.35 29.54
CA VAL A 70 22.24 12.13 30.79
C VAL A 70 23.71 12.49 30.54
N ALA A 71 24.31 12.03 29.45
CA ALA A 71 25.68 12.38 29.08
C ALA A 71 25.88 13.89 28.90
N MET A 72 24.94 14.59 28.29
CA MET A 72 24.95 16.05 28.15
C MET A 72 24.91 16.74 29.52
N VAL A 73 24.00 16.35 30.39
CA VAL A 73 23.89 16.92 31.76
C VAL A 73 25.18 16.69 32.56
N VAL A 74 25.76 15.50 32.46
CA VAL A 74 27.02 15.15 33.11
C VAL A 74 28.16 16.03 32.60
N VAL A 75 28.28 16.25 31.29
CA VAL A 75 29.31 17.14 30.70
C VAL A 75 29.08 18.60 31.10
N LEU A 76 27.83 19.06 31.13
CA LEU A 76 27.52 20.42 31.61
C LEU A 76 27.91 20.60 33.06
N ALA A 77 27.72 19.58 33.89
CA ALA A 77 28.14 19.60 35.31
C ALA A 77 29.67 19.69 35.48
N THR A 78 30.48 19.27 34.48
CA THR A 78 31.93 19.47 34.46
C THR A 78 32.34 20.93 34.12
N GLY A 79 31.40 21.77 33.70
CA GLY A 79 31.66 23.15 33.19
C GLY A 79 32.09 23.24 31.74
N SER A 80 32.16 22.10 31.01
CA SER A 80 32.61 22.05 29.59
C SER A 80 31.44 22.19 28.64
N TRP A 81 30.80 23.36 28.58
CA TRP A 81 29.60 23.56 27.75
C TRP A 81 29.87 23.35 26.25
N LYS A 82 31.07 23.62 25.76
CA LYS A 82 31.44 23.34 24.35
C LYS A 82 31.41 21.86 24.02
N ASP A 83 31.75 21.00 24.96
CA ASP A 83 31.75 19.57 24.80
C ASP A 83 30.33 18.95 24.91
N ALA A 84 29.37 19.73 25.43
CA ALA A 84 27.95 19.32 25.51
C ALA A 84 27.14 19.61 24.24
N VAL A 85 27.74 20.21 23.19
CA VAL A 85 27.06 20.59 21.93
C VAL A 85 26.42 19.42 21.21
N PHE A 86 26.94 18.20 21.36
CA PHE A 86 26.29 16.99 20.83
C PHE A 86 24.85 16.83 21.30
N GLY A 87 24.51 17.31 22.53
CA GLY A 87 23.14 17.27 23.04
C GLY A 87 22.17 18.18 22.26
N PHE A 88 22.63 19.31 21.73
CA PHE A 88 21.81 20.17 20.88
C PHE A 88 21.48 19.54 19.54
N VAL A 89 22.41 18.73 19.01
CA VAL A 89 22.15 17.96 17.76
C VAL A 89 20.95 17.02 17.97
N ILE A 90 20.80 16.43 19.15
CA ILE A 90 19.64 15.57 19.47
C ILE A 90 18.36 16.39 19.53
N LEU A 91 18.38 17.56 20.17
CA LEU A 91 17.20 18.43 20.24
C LEU A 91 16.75 18.84 18.84
N ILE A 92 17.70 19.20 17.97
CA ILE A 92 17.42 19.55 16.57
C ILE A 92 16.87 18.33 15.80
N ASN A 93 17.52 17.18 15.93
CA ASN A 93 17.08 15.95 15.25
C ASN A 93 15.68 15.52 15.70
N THR A 94 15.43 15.51 17.02
CA THR A 94 14.11 15.19 17.58
C THR A 94 13.06 16.20 17.11
N GLY A 95 13.39 17.49 17.09
CA GLY A 95 12.52 18.54 16.58
C GLY A 95 12.18 18.34 15.08
N ILE A 96 13.16 18.03 14.24
CA ILE A 96 12.97 17.73 12.83
C ILE A 96 12.07 16.49 12.66
N GLY A 97 12.30 15.44 13.46
CA GLY A 97 11.49 14.21 13.44
C GLY A 97 10.03 14.49 13.76
N VAL A 98 9.78 15.15 14.88
CA VAL A 98 8.40 15.51 15.32
C VAL A 98 7.70 16.40 14.27
N VAL A 99 8.36 17.46 13.80
CA VAL A 99 7.76 18.38 12.81
C VAL A 99 7.44 17.65 11.50
N THR A 100 8.33 16.79 11.04
CA THR A 100 8.14 16.08 9.77
C THR A 100 7.03 15.05 9.88
N GLU A 101 6.98 14.29 10.97
CA GLU A 101 5.93 13.30 11.20
C GLU A 101 4.56 13.97 11.41
N LEU A 102 4.51 15.12 12.08
CA LEU A 102 3.28 15.93 12.19
C LEU A 102 2.82 16.50 10.85
N ARG A 103 3.75 16.97 9.99
CA ARG A 103 3.40 17.42 8.64
C ARG A 103 2.88 16.27 7.77
N ALA A 104 3.53 15.11 7.84
CA ALA A 104 3.07 13.91 7.14
C ALA A 104 1.66 13.52 7.59
N LYS A 105 1.44 13.43 8.92
CA LYS A 105 0.13 13.18 9.51
C LYS A 105 -0.93 14.15 8.99
N HIS A 106 -0.67 15.45 9.05
CA HIS A 106 -1.63 16.46 8.59
C HIS A 106 -1.97 16.32 7.09
N THR A 107 -0.98 15.98 6.26
CA THR A 107 -1.18 15.74 4.82
C THR A 107 -2.02 14.49 4.58
N LEU A 108 -1.74 13.40 5.31
CA LEU A 108 -2.49 12.14 5.21
C LEU A 108 -3.92 12.30 5.75
N ASP A 109 -4.10 13.00 6.88
CA ASP A 109 -5.42 13.28 7.46
C ASP A 109 -6.30 14.09 6.49
N ARG A 110 -5.73 15.08 5.78
CA ARG A 110 -6.46 15.82 4.72
C ARG A 110 -6.86 14.91 3.55
N LEU A 111 -6.00 14.01 3.14
CA LEU A 111 -6.31 13.10 2.04
C LEU A 111 -7.32 12.04 2.45
N SER A 112 -7.29 11.58 3.70
CA SER A 112 -8.23 10.59 4.22
C SER A 112 -9.68 11.13 4.26
N ILE A 113 -9.86 12.44 4.45
CA ILE A 113 -11.19 13.08 4.38
C ILE A 113 -11.79 12.94 2.97
N LEU A 114 -10.96 12.99 1.91
CA LEU A 114 -11.43 12.82 0.53
C LEU A 114 -11.84 11.38 0.19
N VAL A 115 -11.37 10.41 0.97
CA VAL A 115 -11.67 8.98 0.80
C VAL A 115 -12.74 8.51 1.77
N ALA A 116 -13.12 9.36 2.74
CA ALA A 116 -14.14 9.03 3.73
C ALA A 116 -15.46 8.68 3.05
N SER A 117 -16.00 7.54 3.41
CA SER A 117 -17.30 7.08 2.91
C SER A 117 -18.41 7.96 3.48
N ARG A 118 -19.39 8.28 2.64
CA ARG A 118 -20.58 9.05 2.99
C ARG A 118 -21.81 8.17 2.85
N SER A 119 -22.80 8.41 3.68
CA SER A 119 -24.11 7.75 3.58
C SER A 119 -25.20 8.80 3.47
N ILE A 120 -26.32 8.41 2.87
CA ILE A 120 -27.51 9.24 2.80
C ILE A 120 -28.35 8.96 4.04
N VAL A 121 -28.66 10.00 4.80
CA VAL A 121 -29.57 9.93 5.92
C VAL A 121 -30.74 10.86 5.71
N ARG A 122 -31.89 10.52 6.28
CA ARG A 122 -33.07 11.35 6.28
C ARG A 122 -33.20 12.00 7.64
N ARG A 123 -33.08 13.35 7.69
CA ARG A 123 -33.20 14.18 8.86
C ARG A 123 -34.18 15.35 8.57
N GLY A 124 -35.13 15.58 9.45
CA GLY A 124 -36.13 16.66 9.26
C GLY A 124 -36.87 16.62 7.93
N GLY A 125 -37.19 15.42 7.43
CA GLY A 125 -37.87 15.17 6.14
C GLY A 125 -37.01 15.35 4.88
N LYS A 126 -35.71 15.65 5.02
CA LYS A 126 -34.80 15.83 3.89
C LYS A 126 -33.73 14.77 3.88
N ASN A 127 -33.34 14.31 2.67
CA ASN A 127 -32.22 13.40 2.48
C ASN A 127 -30.91 14.23 2.42
N VAL A 128 -29.93 13.86 3.24
CA VAL A 128 -28.66 14.59 3.38
C VAL A 128 -27.49 13.60 3.34
N PHE A 129 -26.42 13.94 2.60
CA PHE A 129 -25.17 13.20 2.65
C PHE A 129 -24.38 13.58 3.89
N ILE A 130 -24.07 12.58 4.74
CA ILE A 130 -23.21 12.75 5.91
C ILE A 130 -22.06 11.75 5.89
N ASN A 131 -20.95 12.08 6.58
CA ASN A 131 -19.88 11.13 6.77
C ASN A 131 -20.31 10.02 7.74
N HIS A 132 -19.75 8.82 7.58
CA HIS A 132 -20.06 7.69 8.46
C HIS A 132 -19.82 7.99 9.95
N CYS A 133 -18.86 8.87 10.28
CA CYS A 133 -18.56 9.26 11.66
C CYS A 133 -19.58 10.24 12.26
N ASP A 134 -20.43 10.86 11.43
CA ASP A 134 -21.40 11.86 11.85
C ASP A 134 -22.83 11.26 11.99
N ILE A 135 -22.96 9.94 11.76
CA ILE A 135 -24.18 9.16 11.98
C ILE A 135 -24.42 9.04 13.49
N VAL A 136 -25.65 9.27 13.92
CA VAL A 136 -26.06 9.16 15.32
C VAL A 136 -27.07 8.04 15.52
N LEU A 137 -27.22 7.60 16.77
CA LEU A 137 -28.21 6.61 17.14
C LEU A 137 -29.62 7.14 16.84
N GLY A 138 -30.44 6.34 16.14
CA GLY A 138 -31.79 6.72 15.74
C GLY A 138 -31.92 7.37 14.36
N ASP A 139 -30.79 7.70 13.68
CA ASP A 139 -30.83 8.20 12.30
C ASP A 139 -31.57 7.26 11.36
N LEU A 140 -32.24 7.82 10.35
CA LEU A 140 -32.79 7.06 9.24
C LEU A 140 -31.77 7.00 8.10
N LEU A 141 -31.25 5.82 7.85
CA LEU A 141 -30.20 5.55 6.88
C LEU A 141 -30.79 4.91 5.62
N TRP A 142 -30.46 5.45 4.45
CA TRP A 142 -30.69 4.78 3.18
C TRP A 142 -29.57 3.79 2.90
N VAL A 143 -29.92 2.53 2.66
CA VAL A 143 -29.03 1.44 2.28
C VAL A 143 -29.34 1.06 0.84
N ARG A 144 -28.35 1.18 -0.06
CA ARG A 144 -28.51 0.95 -1.50
C ARG A 144 -27.52 -0.09 -1.98
N ALA A 145 -27.79 -0.69 -3.11
CA ALA A 145 -26.84 -1.61 -3.77
C ALA A 145 -25.43 -0.97 -3.86
N GLY A 146 -24.43 -1.69 -3.38
CA GLY A 146 -23.04 -1.24 -3.28
C GLY A 146 -22.67 -0.50 -2.00
N ASP A 147 -23.64 -0.08 -1.17
CA ASP A 147 -23.36 0.58 0.10
C ASP A 147 -22.96 -0.46 1.16
N GLN A 148 -21.92 -0.13 1.93
CA GLN A 148 -21.61 -0.83 3.17
C GLN A 148 -22.33 -0.15 4.34
N VAL A 149 -22.99 -0.92 5.17
CA VAL A 149 -23.73 -0.42 6.32
C VAL A 149 -22.75 0.03 7.42
N PRO A 150 -22.76 1.33 7.78
CA PRO A 150 -21.75 1.91 8.67
C PRO A 150 -22.02 1.67 10.16
N ALA A 151 -23.26 1.36 10.51
CA ALA A 151 -23.76 1.15 11.88
C ALA A 151 -24.79 0.02 11.86
N ASP A 152 -25.12 -0.57 13.02
CA ASP A 152 -26.18 -1.57 13.04
C ASP A 152 -27.55 -0.88 12.85
N VAL A 153 -28.37 -1.44 11.95
CA VAL A 153 -29.65 -0.84 11.58
C VAL A 153 -30.77 -1.88 11.61
N GLN A 154 -32.00 -1.38 11.79
CA GLN A 154 -33.25 -2.13 11.61
C GLN A 154 -33.97 -1.60 10.37
N VAL A 155 -34.28 -2.47 9.43
CA VAL A 155 -34.99 -2.12 8.20
C VAL A 155 -36.42 -1.69 8.55
N LEU A 156 -36.84 -0.53 8.07
CA LEU A 156 -38.21 -0.03 8.19
C LEU A 156 -39.00 -0.35 6.92
N GLU A 157 -38.41 -0.02 5.76
CA GLU A 157 -39.02 -0.30 4.47
C GLU A 157 -37.94 -0.89 3.55
N SER A 158 -38.29 -1.91 2.74
CA SER A 158 -37.37 -2.64 1.87
C SER A 158 -37.95 -2.82 0.47
N TRP A 159 -37.16 -2.42 -0.53
CA TRP A 159 -37.43 -2.62 -1.96
C TRP A 159 -36.42 -3.59 -2.55
N GLY A 160 -36.58 -4.88 -2.20
CA GLY A 160 -35.73 -5.95 -2.72
C GLY A 160 -34.30 -5.96 -2.19
N LEU A 161 -34.06 -5.52 -0.96
CA LEU A 161 -32.73 -5.49 -0.34
C LEU A 161 -32.18 -6.89 -0.15
N GLU A 162 -31.04 -7.18 -0.76
CA GLU A 162 -30.21 -8.37 -0.53
C GLU A 162 -28.87 -7.95 0.07
N MET A 163 -28.50 -8.57 1.19
CA MET A 163 -27.29 -8.24 1.94
C MET A 163 -26.25 -9.37 1.85
N ASP A 164 -25.01 -9.02 1.63
CA ASP A 164 -23.86 -9.87 1.86
C ASP A 164 -23.37 -9.70 3.30
N GLU A 165 -23.56 -10.73 4.11
CA GLU A 165 -23.12 -10.78 5.51
C GLU A 165 -21.87 -11.65 5.70
N SER A 166 -21.19 -12.05 4.62
CA SER A 166 -20.06 -12.97 4.63
C SER A 166 -18.89 -12.49 5.50
N MET A 167 -18.73 -11.18 5.59
CA MET A 167 -17.72 -10.54 6.47
C MET A 167 -17.97 -10.81 7.96
N LEU A 168 -19.21 -11.10 8.34
CA LEU A 168 -19.63 -11.29 9.73
C LEU A 168 -19.86 -12.77 10.04
N THR A 169 -20.49 -13.50 9.11
CA THR A 169 -20.90 -14.89 9.29
C THR A 169 -19.91 -15.89 8.71
N GLY A 170 -19.12 -15.48 7.73
CA GLY A 170 -18.26 -16.36 6.93
C GLY A 170 -18.99 -17.13 5.83
N GLU A 171 -20.30 -16.95 5.68
CA GLU A 171 -21.12 -17.61 4.65
C GLU A 171 -21.31 -16.67 3.44
N SER A 172 -20.99 -17.14 2.25
CA SER A 172 -21.02 -16.34 1.01
C SER A 172 -22.43 -16.18 0.39
N ALA A 173 -23.48 -16.68 1.04
CA ALA A 173 -24.85 -16.55 0.53
C ALA A 173 -25.41 -15.16 0.88
N THR A 174 -26.03 -14.50 -0.11
CA THR A 174 -26.77 -13.25 0.12
C THR A 174 -28.06 -13.54 0.87
N VAL A 175 -28.40 -12.67 1.83
CA VAL A 175 -29.59 -12.77 2.67
C VAL A 175 -30.56 -11.66 2.27
N ARG A 176 -31.79 -12.03 1.87
CA ARG A 176 -32.85 -11.05 1.60
C ARG A 176 -33.38 -10.48 2.93
N LYS A 177 -33.51 -9.17 3.00
CA LYS A 177 -33.98 -8.47 4.19
C LYS A 177 -35.34 -7.82 3.92
N ALA A 178 -36.28 -8.12 4.83
CA ALA A 178 -37.62 -7.54 4.86
C ALA A 178 -37.71 -6.44 5.93
N ALA A 179 -38.87 -5.77 6.00
CA ALA A 179 -39.15 -4.85 7.09
C ALA A 179 -39.00 -5.53 8.45
N GLU A 180 -38.49 -4.81 9.44
CA GLU A 180 -38.15 -5.24 10.80
C GLU A 180 -36.88 -6.13 10.93
N ASP A 181 -36.28 -6.59 9.84
CA ASP A 181 -35.04 -7.33 9.89
C ASP A 181 -33.86 -6.44 10.33
N ARG A 182 -32.89 -7.07 11.01
CA ARG A 182 -31.65 -6.40 11.40
C ARG A 182 -30.58 -6.57 10.33
N VAL A 183 -29.86 -5.49 10.09
CA VAL A 183 -28.65 -5.48 9.28
C VAL A 183 -27.51 -4.96 10.14
N TYR A 184 -26.44 -5.69 10.18
CA TYR A 184 -25.28 -5.39 11.02
C TYR A 184 -24.25 -4.53 10.27
N SER A 185 -23.59 -3.67 11.02
CA SER A 185 -22.47 -2.88 10.51
C SER A 185 -21.41 -3.78 9.86
N GLY A 186 -20.90 -3.34 8.72
CA GLY A 186 -19.94 -4.14 7.94
C GLY A 186 -20.55 -5.01 6.86
N SER A 187 -21.86 -5.31 6.91
CA SER A 187 -22.57 -5.97 5.80
C SER A 187 -22.66 -5.04 4.59
N THR A 188 -22.75 -5.62 3.39
CA THR A 188 -22.85 -4.84 2.15
C THR A 188 -24.12 -5.18 1.40
N ALA A 189 -24.80 -4.15 0.93
CA ALA A 189 -25.98 -4.32 0.08
C ALA A 189 -25.54 -4.73 -1.34
N VAL A 190 -26.03 -5.89 -1.80
CA VAL A 190 -25.73 -6.43 -3.13
C VAL A 190 -26.74 -5.95 -4.15
N SER A 191 -28.02 -5.89 -3.78
CA SER A 191 -29.10 -5.41 -4.63
C SER A 191 -30.21 -4.75 -3.81
N GLY A 192 -31.08 -3.99 -4.46
CA GLY A 192 -32.22 -3.31 -3.84
C GLY A 192 -31.87 -2.04 -3.06
N VAL A 193 -32.91 -1.49 -2.43
CA VAL A 193 -32.84 -0.27 -1.60
C VAL A 193 -33.65 -0.50 -0.32
N ALA A 194 -33.23 0.10 0.78
CA ALA A 194 -34.03 0.10 2.00
C ALA A 194 -33.83 1.38 2.80
N LEU A 195 -34.86 1.77 3.54
CA LEU A 195 -34.79 2.74 4.62
C LEU A 195 -34.69 2.01 5.95
N ALA A 196 -33.65 2.30 6.73
CA ALA A 196 -33.39 1.61 7.98
C ALA A 196 -33.05 2.59 9.11
N ARG A 197 -33.44 2.25 10.35
CA ARG A 197 -33.15 3.04 11.56
C ARG A 197 -31.88 2.54 12.23
N VAL A 198 -30.97 3.44 12.55
CA VAL A 198 -29.73 3.13 13.28
C VAL A 198 -30.03 2.71 14.72
N THR A 199 -29.61 1.49 15.08
CA THR A 199 -29.87 0.86 16.39
C THR A 199 -28.62 0.73 17.27
N ALA A 200 -27.40 0.75 16.69
CA ALA A 200 -26.15 0.82 17.45
C ALA A 200 -25.04 1.49 16.64
N VAL A 201 -24.23 2.32 17.29
CA VAL A 201 -23.19 3.14 16.68
C VAL A 201 -21.82 2.92 17.34
N GLY A 202 -20.75 3.23 16.63
CA GLY A 202 -19.38 3.26 17.13
C GLY A 202 -18.93 1.94 17.75
N GLY A 203 -18.38 1.99 18.96
CA GLY A 203 -17.92 0.81 19.70
C GLY A 203 -19.01 -0.20 20.08
N ASN A 204 -20.28 0.22 20.06
CA ASN A 204 -21.43 -0.62 20.39
C ASN A 204 -21.97 -1.40 19.18
N SER A 205 -21.52 -1.11 17.96
CA SER A 205 -21.91 -1.84 16.76
C SER A 205 -21.39 -3.29 16.78
N TYR A 206 -22.09 -4.19 16.10
CA TYR A 206 -21.74 -5.60 16.03
C TYR A 206 -20.34 -5.84 15.48
N ALA A 207 -19.99 -5.17 14.37
CA ALA A 207 -18.65 -5.27 13.78
C ALA A 207 -17.55 -4.78 14.75
N ALA A 208 -17.79 -3.69 15.48
CA ALA A 208 -16.83 -3.18 16.44
C ALA A 208 -16.64 -4.14 17.62
N ARG A 209 -17.71 -4.77 18.11
CA ARG A 209 -17.65 -5.78 19.18
C ARG A 209 -16.93 -7.05 18.69
N LEU A 210 -17.20 -7.50 17.48
CA LEU A 210 -16.54 -8.67 16.87
C LEU A 210 -15.05 -8.38 16.68
N ALA A 211 -14.68 -7.20 16.18
CA ALA A 211 -13.30 -6.77 16.03
C ALA A 211 -12.57 -6.65 17.38
N ALA A 212 -13.25 -6.23 18.44
CA ALA A 212 -12.68 -6.17 19.78
C ALA A 212 -12.42 -7.58 20.37
N GLN A 213 -13.25 -8.56 20.05
CA GLN A 213 -13.05 -9.97 20.43
C GLN A 213 -11.97 -10.66 19.59
N ALA A 214 -11.91 -10.32 18.29
CA ALA A 214 -10.93 -10.85 17.34
C ALA A 214 -9.55 -10.14 17.42
N LYS A 215 -9.13 -9.61 18.56
CA LYS A 215 -7.94 -8.78 18.78
C LYS A 215 -6.61 -9.53 18.54
N VAL A 216 -6.42 -10.05 17.32
CA VAL A 216 -5.12 -10.42 16.78
C VAL A 216 -4.86 -9.57 15.54
N TYR A 217 -4.51 -8.31 15.77
CA TYR A 217 -3.93 -7.45 14.75
C TYR A 217 -2.48 -7.90 14.55
N THR A 218 -2.23 -8.72 13.56
CA THR A 218 -0.87 -9.02 13.12
C THR A 218 -0.39 -7.84 12.28
N LYS A 219 0.23 -6.88 12.95
CA LYS A 219 0.94 -5.78 12.30
C LYS A 219 2.03 -6.39 11.41
N THR A 220 1.99 -6.11 10.10
CA THR A 220 3.10 -6.45 9.19
C THR A 220 4.35 -5.72 9.67
N ILE A 221 5.27 -6.45 10.32
CA ILE A 221 6.50 -5.86 10.83
C ILE A 221 7.45 -5.70 9.65
N SER A 222 7.79 -4.45 9.33
CA SER A 222 8.82 -4.07 8.36
C SER A 222 10.13 -4.80 8.62
N ASP A 223 10.71 -5.47 7.62
CA ASP A 223 12.02 -6.14 7.73
C ASP A 223 13.13 -5.13 8.00
N LEU A 224 13.01 -3.92 7.44
CA LEU A 224 13.90 -2.80 7.71
C LEU A 224 13.83 -2.41 9.19
N SER A 225 12.62 -2.20 9.73
CA SER A 225 12.41 -1.88 11.13
C SER A 225 12.88 -3.02 12.04
N ARG A 226 12.65 -4.29 11.64
CA ARG A 226 13.15 -5.47 12.35
C ARG A 226 14.68 -5.53 12.34
N GLY A 227 15.30 -5.29 11.18
CA GLY A 227 16.75 -5.25 11.02
C GLY A 227 17.39 -4.14 11.85
N ILE A 228 16.84 -2.93 11.80
CA ILE A 228 17.30 -1.78 12.59
C ILE A 228 17.13 -2.08 14.09
N ASN A 229 15.99 -2.59 14.54
CA ASN A 229 15.75 -2.93 15.95
C ASN A 229 16.70 -4.04 16.42
N THR A 230 17.04 -5.00 15.57
CA THR A 230 18.03 -6.04 15.87
C THR A 230 19.42 -5.42 16.06
N ILE A 231 19.84 -4.53 15.15
CA ILE A 231 21.10 -3.77 15.31
C ILE A 231 21.08 -3.02 16.64
N LEU A 232 20.02 -2.25 16.92
CA LEU A 232 19.90 -1.45 18.14
C LEU A 232 19.93 -2.31 19.40
N LYS A 233 19.29 -3.47 19.39
CA LYS A 233 19.31 -4.42 20.50
C LYS A 233 20.71 -4.95 20.79
N TRP A 234 21.43 -5.42 19.77
CA TRP A 234 22.81 -5.88 19.92
C TRP A 234 23.74 -4.76 20.36
N MET A 235 23.57 -3.56 19.80
CA MET A 235 24.35 -2.39 20.18
C MET A 235 24.12 -2.03 21.65
N THR A 236 22.90 -2.05 22.15
CA THR A 236 22.60 -1.78 23.57
C THR A 236 23.31 -2.75 24.49
N ILE A 237 23.31 -4.05 24.13
CA ILE A 237 23.98 -5.10 24.91
C ILE A 237 25.49 -4.86 25.02
N VAL A 238 26.11 -4.35 23.92
CA VAL A 238 27.56 -4.07 23.89
C VAL A 238 27.90 -2.71 24.48
N VAL A 239 27.14 -1.68 24.18
CA VAL A 239 27.44 -0.28 24.57
C VAL A 239 27.33 -0.06 26.07
N VAL A 240 26.29 -0.61 26.72
CA VAL A 240 26.08 -0.34 28.16
C VAL A 240 27.25 -0.83 29.04
N PRO A 241 27.70 -2.11 28.95
CA PRO A 241 28.88 -2.55 29.71
C PRO A 241 30.14 -1.80 29.32
N LEU A 242 30.33 -1.51 28.03
CA LEU A 242 31.53 -0.81 27.55
C LEU A 242 31.59 0.65 28.05
N CYS A 243 30.45 1.33 28.20
CA CYS A 243 30.37 2.63 28.83
C CYS A 243 30.86 2.62 30.25
N VAL A 244 30.44 1.64 31.06
CA VAL A 244 30.88 1.48 32.46
C VAL A 244 32.37 1.23 32.52
N LEU A 245 32.89 0.32 31.71
CA LEU A 245 34.32 0.00 31.65
C LEU A 245 35.16 1.21 31.20
N LEU A 246 34.64 1.98 30.24
CA LEU A 246 35.34 3.16 29.75
C LEU A 246 35.43 4.25 30.82
N VAL A 247 34.34 4.55 31.52
CA VAL A 247 34.33 5.51 32.63
C VAL A 247 35.31 5.06 33.71
N TRP A 248 35.28 3.78 34.10
CA TRP A 248 36.22 3.21 35.03
C TRP A 248 37.68 3.36 34.60
N SER A 249 37.98 3.00 33.34
CA SER A 249 39.33 3.11 32.77
C SER A 249 39.84 4.55 32.77
N GLN A 250 39.02 5.53 32.35
CA GLN A 250 39.45 6.93 32.30
C GLN A 250 39.66 7.55 33.70
N ILE A 251 38.85 7.19 34.68
CA ILE A 251 39.03 7.60 36.07
C ILE A 251 40.28 6.94 36.66
N SER A 252 40.55 5.69 36.39
CA SER A 252 41.75 4.97 36.88
C SER A 252 43.03 5.60 36.33
N LYS A 253 43.04 6.15 35.14
CA LYS A 253 44.17 6.87 34.52
C LYS A 253 44.55 8.16 35.24
N VAL A 254 43.63 8.80 35.92
CA VAL A 254 43.86 10.04 36.66
C VAL A 254 44.24 9.77 38.09
N GLY A 255 44.58 8.54 38.42
CA GLY A 255 45.01 8.13 39.78
C GLY A 255 43.90 7.56 40.66
N GLY A 256 42.78 7.14 40.07
CA GLY A 256 41.61 6.59 40.77
C GLY A 256 40.65 7.66 41.25
N PHE A 257 39.52 7.21 41.81
CA PHE A 257 38.40 8.10 42.12
C PHE A 257 38.76 9.16 43.20
N ALA A 258 39.48 8.79 44.23
CA ALA A 258 39.84 9.72 45.34
C ALA A 258 40.77 10.87 44.86
N LEU A 259 41.84 10.55 44.11
CA LEU A 259 42.78 11.51 43.62
C LEU A 259 42.16 12.38 42.50
N ALA A 260 41.40 11.78 41.63
CA ALA A 260 40.67 12.44 40.57
C ALA A 260 39.72 13.51 41.11
N TRP A 261 39.03 13.22 42.22
CA TRP A 261 38.14 14.15 42.89
C TRP A 261 38.88 15.32 43.53
N GLN A 262 39.95 15.01 44.27
CA GLN A 262 40.77 16.03 44.97
C GLN A 262 41.46 16.99 43.97
N THR A 263 41.95 16.48 42.86
CA THR A 263 42.67 17.28 41.85
C THR A 263 41.73 17.95 40.84
N GLY A 264 40.43 17.66 40.84
CA GLY A 264 39.48 18.16 39.86
C GLY A 264 39.61 17.50 38.48
N ASN A 265 40.53 16.56 38.29
CA ASN A 265 40.82 15.90 37.03
C ASN A 265 39.72 14.92 36.61
N TRP A 266 38.78 14.57 37.53
CA TRP A 266 37.60 13.79 37.17
C TRP A 266 36.79 14.41 36.01
N ARG A 267 36.85 15.75 35.90
CA ARG A 267 36.14 16.48 34.81
C ARG A 267 36.64 16.06 33.42
N SER A 268 37.92 16.03 33.19
CA SER A 268 38.53 15.64 31.92
C SER A 268 38.37 14.15 31.66
N ALA A 269 38.40 13.30 32.68
CA ALA A 269 38.14 11.85 32.56
C ALA A 269 36.72 11.59 32.13
N VAL A 270 35.75 12.28 32.74
CA VAL A 270 34.31 12.15 32.37
C VAL A 270 34.04 12.65 30.94
N VAL A 271 34.56 13.79 30.55
CA VAL A 271 34.42 14.33 29.15
C VAL A 271 35.01 13.35 28.16
N SER A 272 36.18 12.76 28.44
CA SER A 272 36.81 11.73 27.62
C SER A 272 35.95 10.45 27.51
N ALA A 273 35.37 9.99 28.62
CA ALA A 273 34.48 8.81 28.60
C ALA A 273 33.21 9.09 27.79
N VAL A 274 32.61 10.27 27.96
CA VAL A 274 31.41 10.68 27.21
C VAL A 274 31.68 10.73 25.70
N ALA A 275 32.88 11.11 25.27
CA ALA A 275 33.24 11.07 23.84
C ALA A 275 33.08 9.66 23.25
N GLY A 276 33.51 8.62 23.99
CA GLY A 276 33.31 7.23 23.57
C GLY A 276 31.84 6.83 23.53
N VAL A 277 31.07 7.19 24.57
CA VAL A 277 29.62 6.87 24.65
C VAL A 277 28.86 7.47 23.50
N VAL A 278 29.03 8.77 23.22
CA VAL A 278 28.34 9.49 22.14
C VAL A 278 28.73 8.94 20.75
N GLY A 279 29.99 8.54 20.61
CA GLY A 279 30.45 7.91 19.36
C GLY A 279 29.76 6.58 19.05
N MET A 280 29.45 5.79 20.06
CA MET A 280 28.84 4.47 19.90
C MET A 280 27.35 4.50 19.54
N ILE A 281 26.65 5.60 19.75
CA ILE A 281 25.21 5.69 19.54
C ILE A 281 24.87 6.12 18.11
N PRO A 282 24.05 5.33 17.36
CA PRO A 282 23.61 5.68 16.00
C PRO A 282 22.41 6.65 16.04
N GLU A 283 22.60 7.86 16.53
CA GLU A 283 21.55 8.84 16.86
C GLU A 283 20.57 9.16 15.73
N GLY A 284 21.03 9.16 14.47
CA GLY A 284 20.22 9.60 13.32
C GLY A 284 19.49 8.48 12.59
N LEU A 285 19.79 7.19 12.86
CA LEU A 285 19.29 6.09 12.05
C LEU A 285 17.77 5.92 12.13
N VAL A 286 17.22 5.90 13.33
CA VAL A 286 15.77 5.75 13.54
C VAL A 286 15.02 6.97 13.01
N LEU A 287 15.56 8.18 13.30
CA LEU A 287 14.99 9.43 12.81
C LEU A 287 14.93 9.47 11.28
N LEU A 288 16.03 9.15 10.60
CA LEU A 288 16.07 9.18 9.13
C LEU A 288 15.19 8.12 8.50
N THR A 289 14.97 7.00 9.17
CA THR A 289 14.01 5.97 8.72
C THR A 289 12.58 6.52 8.74
N SER A 290 12.14 7.04 9.88
CA SER A 290 10.82 7.65 10.02
C SER A 290 10.63 8.84 9.06
N LEU A 291 11.65 9.68 8.92
CA LEU A 291 11.66 10.81 8.00
C LEU A 291 11.48 10.35 6.53
N ASN A 292 12.20 9.31 6.12
CA ASN A 292 12.10 8.77 4.76
C ASN A 292 10.70 8.23 4.46
N PHE A 293 10.14 7.46 5.37
CA PHE A 293 8.77 6.97 5.21
C PHE A 293 7.77 8.13 5.15
N ALA A 294 7.90 9.12 6.04
CA ALA A 294 7.04 10.29 6.06
C ALA A 294 7.13 11.12 4.77
N VAL A 295 8.35 11.36 4.26
CA VAL A 295 8.56 12.10 3.00
C VAL A 295 8.05 11.30 1.80
N ALA A 296 8.24 9.98 1.77
CA ALA A 296 7.70 9.13 0.72
C ALA A 296 6.16 9.18 0.71
N ALA A 297 5.53 9.00 1.88
CA ALA A 297 4.08 9.09 2.03
C ALA A 297 3.52 10.46 1.59
N MET A 298 4.18 11.58 1.99
CA MET A 298 3.78 12.92 1.53
C MET A 298 3.90 13.10 0.01
N ARG A 299 4.94 12.53 -0.61
CA ARG A 299 5.10 12.60 -2.08
C ARG A 299 4.03 11.79 -2.80
N LEU A 300 3.67 10.62 -2.27
CA LEU A 300 2.59 9.78 -2.80
C LEU A 300 1.22 10.43 -2.59
N ALA A 301 1.01 11.06 -1.43
CA ALA A 301 -0.21 11.82 -1.15
C ALA A 301 -0.45 12.97 -2.15
N ARG A 302 0.62 13.69 -2.55
CA ARG A 302 0.53 14.71 -3.62
C ARG A 302 0.12 14.15 -4.99
N LYS A 303 0.36 12.85 -5.22
CA LYS A 303 -0.10 12.09 -6.39
C LYS A 303 -1.42 11.35 -6.12
N LYS A 304 -2.22 11.84 -5.19
CA LYS A 304 -3.53 11.27 -4.83
C LYS A 304 -3.47 9.78 -4.42
N THR A 305 -2.35 9.34 -3.87
CA THR A 305 -2.18 8.00 -3.32
C THR A 305 -2.09 8.09 -1.81
N LEU A 306 -3.11 7.60 -1.12
CA LEU A 306 -3.18 7.56 0.33
C LEU A 306 -2.50 6.29 0.84
N ILE A 307 -1.50 6.44 1.70
CA ILE A 307 -0.88 5.36 2.45
C ILE A 307 -1.44 5.38 3.86
N GLN A 308 -2.09 4.30 4.26
CA GLN A 308 -2.70 4.18 5.58
C GLN A 308 -1.68 3.80 6.65
N GLU A 309 -0.67 3.00 6.30
CA GLU A 309 0.42 2.60 7.18
C GLU A 309 1.77 3.00 6.59
N LEU A 310 2.58 3.79 7.31
CA LEU A 310 3.89 4.26 6.81
C LEU A 310 4.86 3.12 6.53
N GLU A 311 4.77 2.03 7.28
CA GLU A 311 5.61 0.84 7.13
C GLU A 311 5.32 0.09 5.82
N SER A 312 4.12 0.24 5.24
CA SER A 312 3.75 -0.35 3.95
C SER A 312 4.58 0.19 2.77
N VAL A 313 5.21 1.36 2.92
CA VAL A 313 6.16 1.90 1.92
C VAL A 313 7.34 0.94 1.68
N GLU A 314 7.76 0.20 2.71
CA GLU A 314 8.78 -0.83 2.54
C GLU A 314 8.26 -2.05 1.81
N THR A 315 7.07 -2.55 2.20
CA THR A 315 6.45 -3.71 1.56
C THR A 315 6.28 -3.50 0.06
N LEU A 316 5.95 -2.26 -0.36
CA LEU A 316 5.89 -1.86 -1.75
C LEU A 316 7.17 -2.14 -2.54
N ALA A 317 8.34 -1.96 -1.90
CA ALA A 317 9.63 -2.21 -2.53
C ALA A 317 9.88 -3.71 -2.80
N ARG A 318 9.32 -4.56 -1.96
CA ARG A 318 9.56 -6.00 -1.90
C ARG A 318 8.63 -6.81 -2.78
N VAL A 319 7.50 -6.23 -3.20
CA VAL A 319 6.50 -6.90 -4.05
C VAL A 319 7.16 -7.50 -5.27
N ASP A 320 7.02 -8.82 -5.42
CA ASP A 320 7.45 -9.62 -6.57
C ASP A 320 6.26 -10.27 -7.30
N CYS A 321 5.10 -10.32 -6.65
CA CYS A 321 3.87 -10.86 -7.20
C CYS A 321 2.72 -9.85 -7.00
N LEU A 322 2.05 -9.47 -8.11
CA LEU A 322 0.92 -8.55 -8.12
C LEU A 322 -0.32 -9.26 -8.67
N ASN A 323 -1.26 -9.53 -7.79
CA ASN A 323 -2.57 -10.08 -8.15
C ASN A 323 -3.54 -8.92 -8.39
N LEU A 324 -4.09 -8.88 -9.59
CA LEU A 324 -4.96 -7.80 -10.06
C LEU A 324 -6.39 -8.32 -10.14
N ASP A 325 -7.33 -7.65 -9.49
CA ASP A 325 -8.72 -7.81 -9.87
C ASP A 325 -8.94 -7.22 -11.26
N LYS A 326 -9.82 -7.86 -12.06
CA LYS A 326 -10.08 -7.39 -13.43
C LYS A 326 -10.87 -6.09 -13.41
N THR A 327 -12.04 -6.14 -12.74
CA THR A 327 -13.03 -5.06 -12.71
C THR A 327 -12.55 -3.91 -11.85
N GLY A 328 -12.76 -2.66 -12.28
CA GLY A 328 -12.33 -1.49 -11.52
C GLY A 328 -10.81 -1.25 -11.47
N THR A 329 -9.97 -2.25 -11.81
CA THR A 329 -8.49 -2.13 -11.81
C THR A 329 -7.92 -2.06 -13.24
N ILE A 330 -8.06 -3.13 -14.02
CA ILE A 330 -7.61 -3.18 -15.43
C ILE A 330 -8.65 -2.51 -16.33
N THR A 331 -9.93 -2.67 -15.99
CA THR A 331 -11.05 -1.98 -16.60
C THR A 331 -11.47 -0.80 -15.72
N ASP A 332 -12.15 0.20 -16.26
CA ASP A 332 -12.64 1.34 -15.48
C ASP A 332 -13.97 1.05 -14.76
N GLY A 333 -14.45 -0.21 -14.85
CA GLY A 333 -15.75 -0.64 -14.33
C GLY A 333 -16.92 -0.29 -15.23
N GLY A 334 -16.68 0.45 -16.32
CA GLY A 334 -17.67 0.78 -17.33
C GLY A 334 -17.86 -0.39 -18.30
N ILE A 335 -19.11 -0.59 -18.72
CA ILE A 335 -19.51 -1.51 -19.77
C ILE A 335 -19.89 -0.68 -20.99
N ALA A 336 -19.54 -1.13 -22.16
CA ALA A 336 -19.94 -0.54 -23.42
C ALA A 336 -20.81 -1.55 -24.20
N PHE A 337 -21.95 -1.12 -24.68
CA PHE A 337 -22.77 -1.90 -25.58
C PHE A 337 -22.09 -2.00 -26.95
N VAL A 338 -21.94 -3.22 -27.46
CA VAL A 338 -21.31 -3.51 -28.76
C VAL A 338 -22.34 -3.69 -29.85
N GLY A 339 -23.42 -4.46 -29.57
CA GLY A 339 -24.47 -4.71 -30.52
C GLY A 339 -25.33 -5.92 -30.16
N VAL A 340 -26.29 -6.20 -31.05
CA VAL A 340 -27.23 -7.33 -30.95
C VAL A 340 -27.13 -8.16 -32.24
N ASP A 341 -26.93 -9.47 -32.08
CA ASP A 341 -26.93 -10.45 -33.15
C ASP A 341 -28.16 -11.33 -33.06
N LEU A 342 -29.03 -11.30 -34.07
CA LEU A 342 -30.23 -12.11 -34.16
C LEU A 342 -29.85 -13.56 -34.47
N LEU A 343 -30.52 -14.53 -33.81
CA LEU A 343 -30.19 -15.95 -33.87
C LEU A 343 -31.00 -16.77 -34.91
N ASP A 344 -32.08 -16.21 -35.46
CA ASP A 344 -32.97 -16.99 -36.32
C ASP A 344 -33.49 -16.21 -37.53
N ASP A 345 -33.41 -16.86 -38.74
CA ASP A 345 -34.05 -16.39 -40.00
C ASP A 345 -35.57 -16.66 -40.05
N ASN A 346 -36.14 -17.47 -39.11
CA ASN A 346 -37.51 -17.91 -39.09
C ASN A 346 -38.49 -17.04 -38.28
N LEU A 347 -37.99 -15.98 -37.61
CA LEU A 347 -38.83 -15.02 -36.88
C LEU A 347 -39.69 -14.11 -37.80
N SER A 348 -39.55 -14.27 -39.10
CA SER A 348 -40.36 -13.56 -40.11
C SER A 348 -41.87 -13.80 -39.99
N ASP A 349 -42.32 -14.89 -39.30
CA ASP A 349 -43.73 -15.21 -39.18
C ASP A 349 -44.47 -14.43 -38.10
N VAL A 350 -43.77 -13.99 -37.04
CA VAL A 350 -44.33 -13.13 -35.96
C VAL A 350 -44.48 -11.68 -36.47
N ALA A 351 -43.54 -11.21 -37.27
CA ALA A 351 -43.63 -9.89 -37.91
C ALA A 351 -44.75 -9.76 -38.94
N LYS A 352 -45.21 -10.89 -39.54
CA LYS A 352 -46.28 -10.91 -40.51
C LYS A 352 -47.69 -10.76 -39.93
N GLN A 353 -47.89 -10.97 -38.66
CA GLN A 353 -49.18 -10.83 -37.97
C GLN A 353 -49.50 -9.41 -37.55
N SER A 354 -48.55 -8.50 -37.51
CA SER A 354 -48.75 -7.16 -36.94
C SER A 354 -48.74 -5.96 -37.89
N SER A 355 -48.48 -6.11 -39.19
CA SER A 355 -48.69 -5.01 -40.15
C SER A 355 -48.72 -5.44 -41.64
N ALA A 356 -49.80 -5.13 -42.32
CA ALA A 356 -49.94 -5.18 -43.74
C ALA A 356 -49.33 -3.88 -44.34
N ASP A 357 -48.00 -3.85 -44.57
CA ASP A 357 -47.37 -3.01 -45.58
C ASP A 357 -45.89 -3.34 -45.63
N ALA A 358 -45.37 -3.57 -46.82
CA ALA A 358 -44.03 -4.06 -47.13
C ALA A 358 -42.94 -3.03 -46.73
N PHE A 359 -42.45 -3.11 -45.51
CA PHE A 359 -41.18 -2.56 -45.09
C PHE A 359 -40.26 -3.73 -44.67
N ASP A 360 -38.97 -3.56 -44.93
CA ASP A 360 -37.91 -4.56 -44.73
C ASP A 360 -38.10 -5.36 -43.42
N LEU A 361 -38.45 -6.65 -43.50
CA LEU A 361 -38.81 -7.52 -42.36
C LEU A 361 -37.73 -7.59 -41.27
N ASN A 362 -36.47 -7.39 -41.64
CA ASN A 362 -35.34 -7.34 -40.71
C ASN A 362 -35.30 -6.08 -39.82
N ASP A 363 -35.75 -4.92 -40.31
CA ASP A 363 -35.76 -3.67 -39.55
C ASP A 363 -36.91 -3.67 -38.54
N GLY A 364 -38.04 -4.29 -38.84
CA GLY A 364 -39.15 -4.44 -37.90
C GLY A 364 -38.80 -5.32 -36.70
N LEU A 365 -38.19 -6.48 -36.92
CA LEU A 365 -37.79 -7.40 -35.87
C LEU A 365 -36.71 -6.79 -34.97
N ARG A 366 -35.73 -6.11 -35.53
CA ARG A 366 -34.72 -5.37 -34.75
C ARG A 366 -35.36 -4.31 -33.88
N GLY A 367 -36.40 -3.63 -34.34
CA GLY A 367 -37.15 -2.63 -33.57
C GLY A 367 -37.76 -3.25 -32.29
N PHE A 368 -38.43 -4.41 -32.42
CA PHE A 368 -39.03 -5.13 -31.30
C PHE A 368 -37.97 -5.62 -30.30
N VAL A 369 -36.90 -6.23 -30.81
CA VAL A 369 -35.79 -6.71 -29.96
C VAL A 369 -35.13 -5.55 -29.19
N ASN A 370 -34.88 -4.41 -29.85
CA ASN A 370 -34.31 -3.23 -29.23
C ASN A 370 -35.24 -2.62 -28.17
N GLN A 371 -36.57 -2.62 -28.43
CA GLN A 371 -37.55 -2.15 -27.43
C GLN A 371 -37.58 -3.06 -26.20
N ALA A 372 -37.69 -4.37 -26.39
CA ALA A 372 -37.68 -5.33 -25.27
C ALA A 372 -36.37 -5.23 -24.47
N LEU A 373 -35.24 -5.06 -25.18
CA LEU A 373 -33.94 -4.90 -24.55
C LEU A 373 -33.81 -3.59 -23.74
N PHE A 374 -34.36 -2.50 -24.27
CA PHE A 374 -34.42 -1.22 -23.57
C PHE A 374 -35.30 -1.32 -22.31
N ASP A 375 -36.50 -1.90 -22.45
CA ASP A 375 -37.44 -2.05 -21.35
C ASP A 375 -36.92 -3.00 -20.27
N LEU A 376 -36.27 -4.11 -20.64
CA LEU A 376 -35.60 -5.01 -19.70
C LEU A 376 -34.45 -4.33 -18.94
N SER A 377 -33.75 -3.38 -19.59
CA SER A 377 -32.62 -2.65 -19.02
C SER A 377 -33.06 -1.42 -18.19
N ASN A 378 -34.25 -0.87 -18.46
CA ASN A 378 -34.80 0.30 -17.79
C ASN A 378 -35.52 -0.12 -16.49
N GLU A 379 -34.75 -0.64 -15.54
CA GLU A 379 -35.22 -0.97 -14.18
C GLU A 379 -35.16 0.27 -13.28
N GLU A 380 -35.85 0.24 -12.13
CA GLU A 380 -35.79 1.32 -11.12
C GLU A 380 -34.35 1.61 -10.66
N ASN A 381 -33.51 0.56 -10.57
CA ASN A 381 -32.08 0.65 -10.27
C ASN A 381 -31.29 -0.18 -11.28
N PRO A 382 -31.04 0.35 -12.48
CA PRO A 382 -30.37 -0.40 -13.53
C PRO A 382 -28.91 -0.69 -13.17
N ASN A 383 -28.50 -1.93 -13.41
CA ASN A 383 -27.10 -2.32 -13.25
C ASN A 383 -26.23 -1.74 -14.39
N ALA A 384 -24.89 -1.79 -14.24
CA ALA A 384 -23.97 -1.22 -15.23
C ALA A 384 -24.17 -1.75 -16.66
N THR A 385 -24.64 -2.99 -16.83
CA THR A 385 -24.96 -3.59 -18.13
C THR A 385 -26.24 -2.98 -18.73
N GLY A 386 -27.27 -2.79 -17.91
CA GLY A 386 -28.51 -2.13 -18.30
C GLY A 386 -28.26 -0.69 -18.73
N ILE A 387 -27.49 0.07 -17.95
CA ILE A 387 -27.08 1.46 -18.31
C ILE A 387 -26.36 1.47 -19.67
N ALA A 388 -25.41 0.58 -19.89
CA ALA A 388 -24.66 0.52 -21.13
C ALA A 388 -25.55 0.18 -22.33
N ILE A 389 -26.52 -0.71 -22.16
CA ILE A 389 -27.51 -1.07 -23.19
C ILE A 389 -28.39 0.14 -23.51
N MET A 390 -28.92 0.83 -22.51
CA MET A 390 -29.75 2.01 -22.70
C MET A 390 -29.00 3.13 -23.41
N GLU A 391 -27.76 3.42 -22.99
CA GLU A 391 -26.90 4.41 -23.64
C GLU A 391 -26.57 4.05 -25.08
N GLY A 392 -26.27 2.78 -25.34
CA GLY A 392 -25.95 2.26 -26.66
C GLY A 392 -27.14 2.29 -27.63
N LEU A 393 -28.33 2.01 -27.16
CA LEU A 393 -29.56 2.09 -27.95
C LEU A 393 -30.03 3.54 -28.13
N GLY A 394 -29.87 4.40 -27.14
CA GLY A 394 -30.28 5.81 -27.17
C GLY A 394 -29.39 6.72 -28.01
N SER A 395 -28.13 6.38 -28.27
CA SER A 395 -27.19 7.20 -29.05
C SER A 395 -27.41 7.13 -30.56
N LYS A 396 -28.28 6.29 -31.07
CA LYS A 396 -28.67 6.20 -32.48
C LYS A 396 -30.01 6.86 -32.68
N ASP A 397 -29.97 8.15 -32.97
CA ASP A 397 -30.93 9.10 -33.62
C ASP A 397 -32.45 8.83 -33.67
N THR A 398 -32.97 7.73 -33.13
CA THR A 398 -34.39 7.40 -33.20
C THR A 398 -35.20 7.62 -31.92
N PHE A 399 -34.54 7.70 -30.79
CA PHE A 399 -35.23 7.84 -29.48
C PHE A 399 -35.07 9.22 -28.82
N SER A 400 -34.28 10.16 -29.39
CA SER A 400 -33.92 11.43 -28.73
C SER A 400 -35.01 12.49 -28.74
N LYS A 401 -36.17 12.27 -29.31
CA LYS A 401 -37.28 13.27 -29.30
C LYS A 401 -38.23 13.22 -28.11
N GLY A 402 -38.09 12.21 -27.22
CA GLY A 402 -39.03 12.00 -26.10
C GLY A 402 -38.44 12.26 -24.71
N LEU A 403 -37.12 12.39 -24.55
CA LEU A 403 -36.44 12.32 -23.24
C LEU A 403 -36.25 13.67 -22.52
N ASN A 404 -36.65 14.80 -23.10
CA ASN A 404 -36.54 16.13 -22.46
C ASN A 404 -37.82 16.66 -21.80
N ASP A 405 -38.90 15.87 -21.76
CA ASP A 405 -40.13 16.31 -21.08
C ASP A 405 -40.36 15.47 -19.83
N LYS A 406 -40.18 16.10 -18.65
CA LYS A 406 -40.34 15.48 -17.31
C LYS A 406 -41.80 15.07 -16.97
N ASN A 407 -42.69 14.98 -17.95
CA ASN A 407 -44.11 14.67 -17.77
C ASN A 407 -44.64 13.68 -18.81
N VAL A 408 -43.84 12.75 -19.31
CA VAL A 408 -44.38 11.67 -20.16
C VAL A 408 -44.51 10.41 -19.32
N GLU A 409 -45.71 10.20 -18.77
CA GLU A 409 -46.27 8.87 -18.50
C GLU A 409 -45.93 8.00 -19.75
N SER A 410 -45.35 6.83 -19.50
CA SER A 410 -44.96 5.79 -20.43
C SER A 410 -45.94 5.63 -21.62
N GLN A 411 -45.79 6.44 -22.64
CA GLN A 411 -46.43 6.15 -23.93
C GLN A 411 -45.45 5.36 -24.78
N GLY A 412 -45.62 4.04 -24.74
CA GLY A 412 -44.91 3.11 -25.63
C GLY A 412 -45.08 3.51 -27.08
N VAL A 413 -43.96 3.60 -27.77
CA VAL A 413 -43.90 3.87 -29.20
C VAL A 413 -44.64 2.76 -29.93
N SER A 414 -45.77 3.13 -30.51
CA SER A 414 -46.50 2.57 -31.68
C SER A 414 -46.80 1.06 -31.82
N SER A 415 -46.61 0.17 -30.84
CA SER A 415 -47.03 -1.21 -30.95
C SER A 415 -48.25 -1.61 -30.07
N GLY A 416 -48.77 -0.72 -29.26
CA GLY A 416 -50.02 -0.99 -28.51
C GLY A 416 -49.91 -2.04 -27.40
N CYS A 417 -48.70 -2.38 -26.96
CA CYS A 417 -48.42 -3.28 -25.88
C CYS A 417 -48.17 -2.48 -24.57
N VAL A 418 -48.64 -3.03 -23.46
CA VAL A 418 -48.44 -2.43 -22.11
C VAL A 418 -47.63 -3.43 -21.29
N ILE A 419 -46.64 -2.94 -20.55
CA ILE A 419 -45.89 -3.71 -19.56
C ILE A 419 -46.88 -4.18 -18.48
N ASN A 420 -47.03 -5.47 -18.32
CA ASN A 420 -47.95 -6.10 -17.35
C ASN A 420 -47.18 -6.43 -16.05
N ASN A 421 -46.03 -7.12 -16.19
CA ASN A 421 -45.19 -7.51 -15.05
C ASN A 421 -43.72 -7.36 -15.40
N ARG A 422 -42.90 -7.11 -14.37
CA ARG A 422 -41.45 -7.03 -14.48
C ARG A 422 -40.77 -7.81 -13.37
N LEU A 423 -39.77 -8.59 -13.70
CA LEU A 423 -38.88 -9.27 -12.77
C LEU A 423 -37.47 -8.73 -12.93
N PRO A 424 -36.98 -7.91 -11.97
CA PRO A 424 -35.63 -7.31 -12.04
C PRO A 424 -34.54 -8.36 -12.06
N PHE A 425 -33.35 -8.00 -12.55
CA PHE A 425 -32.19 -8.85 -12.52
C PHE A 425 -31.78 -9.22 -11.08
N SER A 426 -31.45 -10.49 -10.86
CA SER A 426 -30.84 -10.95 -9.61
C SER A 426 -29.54 -11.70 -9.88
N SER A 427 -28.51 -11.44 -9.09
CA SER A 427 -27.21 -12.12 -9.19
C SER A 427 -27.30 -13.62 -8.88
N SER A 428 -28.28 -14.04 -8.07
CA SER A 428 -28.54 -15.44 -7.75
C SER A 428 -29.19 -16.17 -8.92
N ARG A 429 -30.19 -15.55 -9.56
CA ARG A 429 -30.90 -16.11 -10.73
C ARG A 429 -30.10 -15.98 -12.01
N LYS A 430 -29.33 -14.88 -12.17
CA LYS A 430 -28.56 -14.50 -13.38
C LYS A 430 -29.42 -14.17 -14.60
N TRP A 431 -30.67 -13.83 -14.40
CA TRP A 431 -31.59 -13.40 -15.44
C TRP A 431 -32.67 -12.43 -14.94
N SER A 432 -33.27 -11.68 -15.87
CA SER A 432 -34.44 -10.79 -15.67
C SER A 432 -35.52 -11.11 -16.69
N ALA A 433 -36.77 -10.71 -16.43
CA ALA A 433 -37.89 -10.91 -17.36
C ALA A 433 -38.85 -9.70 -17.37
N ILE A 434 -39.54 -9.53 -18.49
CA ILE A 434 -40.59 -8.53 -18.64
C ILE A 434 -41.77 -9.18 -19.42
N ASN A 435 -42.99 -8.94 -18.99
CA ASN A 435 -44.21 -9.44 -19.62
C ASN A 435 -44.98 -8.26 -20.23
N TYR A 436 -45.29 -8.38 -21.51
CA TYR A 436 -46.17 -7.45 -22.21
C TYR A 436 -47.55 -8.02 -22.39
N LYS A 437 -48.54 -7.13 -22.30
CA LYS A 437 -49.94 -7.46 -22.66
C LYS A 437 -50.30 -6.70 -23.95
N HIS A 438 -50.71 -7.45 -24.96
CA HIS A 438 -51.14 -6.93 -26.25
C HIS A 438 -52.63 -6.47 -26.24
N LYS A 439 -53.03 -5.66 -27.22
CA LYS A 439 -54.43 -5.15 -27.34
C LYS A 439 -55.45 -6.25 -27.58
N ASP A 440 -55.04 -7.34 -28.18
CA ASP A 440 -55.85 -8.53 -28.42
C ASP A 440 -56.04 -9.44 -27.16
N GLY A 441 -55.32 -9.08 -26.07
CA GLY A 441 -55.37 -9.82 -24.83
C GLY A 441 -54.30 -10.91 -24.68
N SER A 442 -53.46 -11.15 -25.71
CA SER A 442 -52.33 -12.08 -25.67
C SER A 442 -51.21 -11.55 -24.81
N PHE A 443 -50.35 -12.45 -24.28
CA PHE A 443 -49.20 -12.11 -23.47
C PHE A 443 -47.91 -12.55 -24.18
N GLU A 444 -46.83 -11.80 -23.91
CA GLU A 444 -45.49 -12.03 -24.44
C GLU A 444 -44.47 -11.78 -23.34
N THR A 445 -43.59 -12.76 -23.05
CA THR A 445 -42.58 -12.63 -22.00
C THR A 445 -41.19 -12.69 -22.60
N TRP A 446 -40.39 -11.69 -22.29
CA TRP A 446 -38.98 -11.61 -22.66
C TRP A 446 -38.08 -11.89 -21.49
N TYR A 447 -37.04 -12.69 -21.70
CA TYR A 447 -36.02 -13.08 -20.74
C TYR A 447 -34.68 -12.55 -21.21
N MET A 448 -33.90 -11.98 -20.33
CA MET A 448 -32.51 -11.58 -20.60
C MET A 448 -31.59 -12.10 -19.51
N GLY A 449 -30.53 -12.82 -19.86
CA GLY A 449 -29.65 -13.38 -18.83
C GLY A 449 -28.42 -14.10 -19.36
N ALA A 450 -27.74 -14.80 -18.46
CA ALA A 450 -26.58 -15.60 -18.77
C ALA A 450 -26.94 -16.75 -19.74
N PRO A 451 -26.27 -16.88 -20.90
CA PRO A 451 -26.62 -17.87 -21.93
C PRO A 451 -26.67 -19.30 -21.39
N GLU A 452 -25.71 -19.67 -20.55
CA GLU A 452 -25.64 -21.01 -19.94
C GLU A 452 -26.83 -21.29 -19.04
N VAL A 453 -27.38 -20.31 -18.34
CA VAL A 453 -28.51 -20.48 -17.43
C VAL A 453 -29.81 -20.60 -18.23
N LEU A 454 -30.04 -19.70 -19.20
CA LEU A 454 -31.25 -19.75 -20.02
C LEU A 454 -31.28 -21.00 -20.90
N VAL A 455 -30.18 -21.37 -21.55
CA VAL A 455 -30.10 -22.59 -22.36
C VAL A 455 -30.32 -23.83 -21.53
N SER A 456 -29.73 -23.96 -20.34
CA SER A 456 -29.93 -25.14 -19.48
C SER A 456 -31.38 -25.27 -19.02
N ALA A 457 -32.01 -24.17 -18.56
CA ALA A 457 -33.39 -24.18 -18.15
C ALA A 457 -34.34 -24.58 -19.29
N ILE A 458 -34.14 -24.03 -20.49
CA ILE A 458 -34.96 -24.37 -21.65
C ILE A 458 -34.76 -25.84 -22.09
N ARG A 459 -33.54 -26.41 -21.98
CA ARG A 459 -33.23 -27.81 -22.26
C ARG A 459 -33.91 -28.77 -21.27
N GLU A 460 -33.70 -28.55 -19.97
CA GLU A 460 -34.23 -29.44 -18.92
C GLU A 460 -35.75 -29.63 -19.02
N PHE A 461 -36.49 -28.57 -19.33
CA PHE A 461 -37.93 -28.63 -19.47
C PHE A 461 -38.37 -29.34 -20.76
N ARG A 462 -37.65 -29.22 -21.89
CA ARG A 462 -37.97 -29.92 -23.16
C ARG A 462 -37.71 -31.42 -23.05
N ASP A 463 -36.63 -31.81 -22.36
CA ASP A 463 -36.31 -33.23 -22.14
C ASP A 463 -37.32 -33.94 -21.21
N CYS A 464 -37.98 -33.19 -20.30
CA CYS A 464 -39.01 -33.75 -19.39
C CYS A 464 -40.43 -33.85 -20.01
N SER A 465 -40.71 -33.07 -21.07
CA SER A 465 -42.08 -32.97 -21.61
C SER A 465 -42.38 -33.99 -22.71
N ASP A 466 -41.39 -34.62 -23.35
CA ASP A 466 -41.56 -35.50 -24.49
C ASP A 466 -41.50 -36.98 -24.11
N GLY A 467 -42.60 -37.48 -23.51
CA GLY A 467 -42.86 -38.93 -23.35
C GLY A 467 -43.34 -39.70 -24.60
N ASN A 468 -43.41 -39.07 -25.79
CA ASN A 468 -43.94 -39.67 -27.01
C ASN A 468 -42.86 -39.83 -28.09
N SER A 469 -42.77 -41.03 -28.65
CA SER A 469 -41.69 -41.58 -29.48
C SER A 469 -41.52 -41.04 -30.91
N ASP A 470 -42.28 -40.01 -31.35
CA ASP A 470 -42.19 -39.48 -32.71
C ASP A 470 -41.41 -38.13 -32.83
N SER A 471 -40.87 -37.61 -31.73
CA SER A 471 -40.24 -36.28 -31.68
C SER A 471 -38.71 -36.28 -31.78
N ASN A 472 -38.07 -37.44 -32.01
CA ASN A 472 -36.60 -37.54 -32.04
C ASN A 472 -35.88 -36.63 -33.07
N TYR A 473 -36.55 -36.24 -34.18
CA TYR A 473 -35.95 -35.39 -35.19
C TYR A 473 -36.01 -33.87 -34.83
N SER A 474 -37.06 -33.43 -34.15
CA SER A 474 -37.19 -32.02 -33.70
C SER A 474 -36.27 -31.73 -32.51
N ASN A 475 -36.13 -32.68 -31.58
CA ASN A 475 -35.23 -32.58 -30.43
C ASN A 475 -33.76 -32.55 -30.86
N MET A 476 -33.36 -33.35 -31.83
CA MET A 476 -32.01 -33.39 -32.35
C MET A 476 -31.60 -32.07 -33.00
N ARG A 477 -32.48 -31.39 -33.73
CA ARG A 477 -32.26 -30.07 -34.31
C ARG A 477 -32.18 -28.98 -33.24
N SER A 478 -32.96 -29.04 -32.18
CA SER A 478 -32.93 -28.04 -31.11
C SER A 478 -31.66 -28.18 -30.28
N HIS A 479 -31.14 -29.36 -30.01
CA HIS A 479 -29.86 -29.56 -29.32
C HIS A 479 -28.68 -29.02 -30.12
N GLU A 480 -28.64 -29.28 -31.44
CA GLU A 480 -27.63 -28.71 -32.32
C GLU A 480 -27.66 -27.16 -32.36
N GLN A 481 -28.85 -26.56 -32.30
CA GLN A 481 -29.00 -25.12 -32.27
C GLN A 481 -28.46 -24.53 -30.96
N PHE A 482 -28.76 -25.12 -29.82
CA PHE A 482 -28.23 -24.69 -28.52
C PHE A 482 -26.70 -24.81 -28.44
N ASP A 483 -26.14 -25.88 -29.00
CA ASP A 483 -24.69 -26.06 -29.04
C ASP A 483 -24.01 -25.02 -29.97
N ARG A 484 -24.66 -24.67 -31.10
CA ARG A 484 -24.18 -23.54 -31.95
C ARG A 484 -24.22 -22.20 -31.20
N ILE A 485 -25.30 -21.92 -30.47
CA ILE A 485 -25.43 -20.72 -29.67
C ILE A 485 -24.29 -20.63 -28.63
N LEU A 486 -24.07 -21.72 -27.88
CA LEU A 486 -22.98 -21.75 -26.88
C LEU A 486 -21.59 -21.66 -27.54
N HIS A 487 -21.40 -22.22 -28.73
CA HIS A 487 -20.18 -22.07 -29.48
C HIS A 487 -19.95 -20.60 -29.88
N THR A 488 -20.96 -19.91 -30.43
CA THR A 488 -20.90 -18.50 -30.78
C THR A 488 -20.64 -17.61 -29.56
N VAL A 489 -21.28 -17.92 -28.43
CA VAL A 489 -21.01 -17.25 -27.15
C VAL A 489 -19.55 -17.40 -26.74
N ASN A 490 -18.97 -18.59 -26.89
CA ASN A 490 -17.56 -18.83 -26.60
C ASN A 490 -16.63 -18.08 -27.57
N GLU A 491 -16.98 -17.94 -28.85
CA GLU A 491 -16.22 -17.15 -29.83
C GLU A 491 -16.18 -15.66 -29.44
N TYR A 492 -17.32 -15.10 -29.01
CA TYR A 492 -17.35 -13.72 -28.52
C TYR A 492 -16.63 -13.57 -27.19
N ALA A 493 -16.75 -14.54 -26.29
CA ALA A 493 -15.98 -14.55 -25.05
C ALA A 493 -14.48 -14.59 -25.29
N GLN A 494 -14.00 -15.33 -26.32
CA GLN A 494 -12.59 -15.31 -26.77
C GLN A 494 -12.14 -13.95 -27.28
N LYS A 495 -13.05 -13.08 -27.73
CA LYS A 495 -12.76 -11.69 -28.10
C LYS A 495 -12.81 -10.74 -26.89
N GLY A 496 -13.14 -11.26 -25.71
CA GLY A 496 -13.27 -10.49 -24.47
C GLY A 496 -14.58 -9.74 -24.35
N GLU A 497 -15.62 -10.21 -25.03
CA GLU A 497 -16.98 -9.66 -24.96
C GLU A 497 -17.80 -10.43 -23.92
N ARG A 498 -18.64 -9.73 -23.19
CA ARG A 498 -19.66 -10.31 -22.33
C ARG A 498 -20.93 -10.48 -23.15
N VAL A 499 -21.44 -11.71 -23.22
CA VAL A 499 -22.62 -12.04 -24.02
C VAL A 499 -23.79 -12.34 -23.09
N LEU A 500 -24.95 -11.74 -23.36
CA LEU A 500 -26.23 -12.12 -22.75
C LEU A 500 -27.12 -12.73 -23.84
N LEU A 501 -27.98 -13.66 -23.44
CA LEU A 501 -28.99 -14.25 -24.28
C LEU A 501 -30.34 -13.57 -24.06
N LEU A 502 -31.01 -13.20 -25.12
CA LEU A 502 -32.37 -12.73 -25.12
C LEU A 502 -33.28 -13.89 -25.61
N ALA A 503 -34.30 -14.24 -24.85
CA ALA A 503 -35.26 -15.26 -25.21
C ALA A 503 -36.68 -14.73 -25.08
N LEU A 504 -37.61 -15.29 -25.87
CA LEU A 504 -39.01 -14.90 -25.97
C LEU A 504 -39.91 -16.11 -25.73
N ASP A 505 -40.93 -15.91 -24.93
CA ASP A 505 -42.09 -16.81 -24.81
C ASP A 505 -43.36 -16.08 -25.23
N ASP A 506 -44.01 -16.57 -26.27
CA ASP A 506 -45.27 -16.06 -26.81
C ASP A 506 -46.49 -16.86 -26.38
N SER A 507 -46.35 -17.72 -25.35
CA SER A 507 -47.48 -18.53 -24.80
C SER A 507 -48.14 -17.77 -23.65
N ASP A 508 -49.50 -17.90 -23.53
CA ASP A 508 -50.29 -17.24 -22.48
C ASP A 508 -50.02 -17.76 -21.05
N SER A 509 -49.06 -18.67 -20.84
CA SER A 509 -48.81 -19.37 -19.56
C SER A 509 -47.59 -18.84 -18.81
N CYS A 510 -47.66 -17.61 -18.30
CA CYS A 510 -46.50 -16.94 -17.63
C CYS A 510 -46.56 -16.87 -16.11
N ASP A 511 -47.52 -17.53 -15.43
CA ASP A 511 -47.70 -17.38 -13.98
C ASP A 511 -46.50 -17.84 -13.14
N SER A 512 -45.73 -18.82 -13.62
CA SER A 512 -44.55 -19.35 -12.91
C SER A 512 -43.34 -18.39 -12.93
N THR A 513 -43.21 -17.52 -13.92
CA THR A 513 -42.10 -16.58 -14.09
C THR A 513 -42.17 -15.44 -13.07
N PHE A 514 -43.36 -15.05 -12.66
CA PHE A 514 -43.59 -13.93 -11.72
C PHE A 514 -44.07 -14.40 -10.36
N SER A 515 -43.90 -15.69 -10.01
CA SER A 515 -44.19 -16.28 -8.72
C SER A 515 -43.13 -16.00 -7.65
N ASP A 516 -43.38 -16.43 -6.40
CA ASP A 516 -42.41 -16.35 -5.30
C ASP A 516 -41.10 -17.14 -5.56
N SER A 517 -41.18 -18.16 -6.42
CA SER A 517 -40.04 -18.96 -6.92
C SER A 517 -39.97 -18.88 -8.45
N PRO A 518 -39.38 -17.80 -8.99
CA PRO A 518 -39.40 -17.54 -10.43
C PRO A 518 -38.68 -18.61 -11.25
N THR A 519 -39.35 -19.12 -12.29
CA THR A 519 -38.77 -20.09 -13.24
C THR A 519 -38.88 -19.59 -14.67
N ILE A 520 -37.98 -20.05 -15.55
CA ILE A 520 -37.97 -19.74 -16.97
C ILE A 520 -39.00 -20.67 -17.65
N SER A 521 -39.83 -20.12 -18.52
CA SER A 521 -40.82 -20.94 -19.26
C SER A 521 -40.16 -21.98 -20.18
N SER A 522 -40.76 -23.16 -20.29
CA SER A 522 -40.35 -24.23 -21.18
C SER A 522 -40.54 -23.88 -22.69
N ASN A 523 -41.41 -22.91 -22.97
CA ASN A 523 -41.74 -22.47 -24.32
C ASN A 523 -40.82 -21.36 -24.79
N ALA A 524 -39.95 -20.85 -23.90
CA ALA A 524 -39.01 -19.80 -24.24
C ALA A 524 -38.08 -20.25 -25.37
N ARG A 525 -37.87 -19.36 -26.33
CA ARG A 525 -37.01 -19.59 -27.50
C ARG A 525 -35.90 -18.52 -27.55
N PRO A 526 -34.65 -18.87 -27.82
CA PRO A 526 -33.57 -17.92 -28.03
C PRO A 526 -33.84 -17.03 -29.24
N VAL A 527 -33.67 -15.71 -29.10
CA VAL A 527 -33.95 -14.72 -30.14
C VAL A 527 -32.69 -13.97 -30.57
N ALA A 528 -31.88 -13.52 -29.63
CA ALA A 528 -30.73 -12.71 -29.92
C ALA A 528 -29.62 -12.87 -28.87
N LEU A 529 -28.39 -12.62 -29.30
CA LEU A 529 -27.23 -12.43 -28.45
C LEU A 529 -26.92 -10.94 -28.31
N VAL A 530 -26.86 -10.47 -27.07
CA VAL A 530 -26.53 -9.10 -26.71
C VAL A 530 -25.07 -9.05 -26.31
N ARG A 531 -24.27 -8.26 -27.03
CA ARG A 531 -22.82 -8.15 -26.81
C ARG A 531 -22.47 -6.87 -26.10
N CYS A 532 -21.75 -7.01 -25.01
CA CYS A 532 -21.18 -5.92 -24.25
C CYS A 532 -19.66 -6.11 -24.11
N SER A 533 -18.89 -5.05 -24.06
CA SER A 533 -17.45 -5.09 -23.81
C SER A 533 -17.12 -4.27 -22.58
N GLU A 534 -16.10 -4.71 -21.83
CA GLU A 534 -15.57 -3.88 -20.75
C GLU A 534 -14.62 -2.84 -21.29
N LYS A 535 -14.69 -1.64 -20.74
CA LYS A 535 -13.82 -0.53 -21.11
C LYS A 535 -12.49 -0.68 -20.42
N ILE A 536 -11.47 -1.06 -21.20
CA ILE A 536 -10.08 -1.21 -20.71
C ILE A 536 -9.50 0.17 -20.45
N ARG A 537 -8.82 0.35 -19.31
CA ARG A 537 -8.10 1.58 -19.00
C ARG A 537 -6.97 1.84 -19.98
N SER A 538 -6.82 3.07 -20.42
CA SER A 538 -5.77 3.46 -21.37
C SER A 538 -4.35 3.31 -20.82
N ASP A 539 -4.18 3.40 -19.50
CA ASP A 539 -2.90 3.30 -18.78
C ASP A 539 -2.52 1.86 -18.40
N ALA A 540 -3.44 0.89 -18.50
CA ALA A 540 -3.22 -0.48 -18.05
C ALA A 540 -2.03 -1.17 -18.74
N ARG A 541 -1.95 -1.06 -20.08
CA ARG A 541 -0.88 -1.69 -20.87
C ARG A 541 0.51 -1.18 -20.51
N GLN A 542 0.65 0.13 -20.35
CA GLN A 542 1.93 0.75 -20.00
C GLN A 542 2.35 0.38 -18.57
N THR A 543 1.42 0.37 -17.64
CA THR A 543 1.63 -0.01 -16.24
C THR A 543 2.09 -1.46 -16.11
N LEU A 544 1.41 -2.40 -16.77
CA LEU A 544 1.79 -3.81 -16.76
C LEU A 544 3.15 -4.05 -17.43
N ALA A 545 3.45 -3.35 -18.53
CA ALA A 545 4.76 -3.43 -19.16
C ALA A 545 5.89 -2.95 -18.24
N TRP A 546 5.63 -1.92 -17.43
CA TRP A 546 6.57 -1.45 -16.42
C TRP A 546 6.81 -2.52 -15.34
N PHE A 547 5.76 -3.15 -14.80
CA PHE A 547 5.89 -4.20 -13.78
C PHE A 547 6.70 -5.38 -14.30
N ARG A 548 6.46 -5.84 -15.53
CA ARG A 548 7.27 -6.91 -16.15
C ARG A 548 8.74 -6.54 -16.24
N LYS A 549 9.08 -5.31 -16.71
CA LYS A 549 10.46 -4.81 -16.73
C LYS A 549 11.09 -4.80 -15.36
N GLN A 550 10.29 -4.63 -14.32
CA GLN A 550 10.74 -4.61 -12.93
C GLN A 550 10.82 -6.01 -12.29
N GLY A 551 10.53 -7.07 -13.02
CA GLY A 551 10.55 -8.44 -12.52
C GLY A 551 9.40 -8.78 -11.57
N VAL A 552 8.31 -8.00 -11.59
CA VAL A 552 7.10 -8.29 -10.82
C VAL A 552 6.17 -9.14 -11.67
N ARG A 553 5.81 -10.31 -11.18
CA ARG A 553 4.84 -11.18 -11.85
C ARG A 553 3.42 -10.70 -11.59
N CYS A 554 2.71 -10.34 -12.67
CA CYS A 554 1.32 -9.91 -12.60
C CYS A 554 0.39 -11.08 -12.92
N ARG A 555 -0.68 -11.25 -12.13
CA ARG A 555 -1.80 -12.20 -12.37
C ARG A 555 -3.11 -11.46 -12.35
N VAL A 556 -4.07 -11.95 -13.14
CA VAL A 556 -5.46 -11.45 -13.10
C VAL A 556 -6.34 -12.48 -12.44
N ILE A 557 -7.10 -12.02 -11.43
CA ILE A 557 -8.03 -12.84 -10.65
C ILE A 557 -9.42 -12.23 -10.78
N SER A 558 -10.39 -12.99 -11.29
CA SER A 558 -11.74 -12.49 -11.52
C SER A 558 -12.81 -13.54 -11.22
N GLY A 559 -14.02 -13.10 -10.86
CA GLY A 559 -15.22 -13.96 -10.79
C GLY A 559 -15.79 -14.35 -12.15
N ASP A 560 -15.33 -13.74 -13.24
CA ASP A 560 -15.83 -13.96 -14.59
C ASP A 560 -15.27 -15.22 -15.25
N ASN A 561 -15.81 -15.54 -16.42
CA ASN A 561 -15.36 -16.68 -17.22
C ASN A 561 -13.86 -16.54 -17.58
N PRO A 562 -13.03 -17.58 -17.33
CA PRO A 562 -11.59 -17.54 -17.56
C PRO A 562 -11.21 -17.18 -19.01
N ILE A 563 -12.02 -17.56 -19.99
CA ILE A 563 -11.77 -17.27 -21.42
C ILE A 563 -11.88 -15.76 -21.67
N THR A 564 -12.92 -15.12 -21.16
CA THR A 564 -13.11 -13.65 -21.29
C THR A 564 -12.02 -12.89 -20.55
N VAL A 565 -11.63 -13.33 -19.36
CA VAL A 565 -10.57 -12.71 -18.56
C VAL A 565 -9.22 -12.84 -19.27
N ALA A 566 -8.93 -14.00 -19.87
CA ALA A 566 -7.71 -14.22 -20.63
C ALA A 566 -7.63 -13.31 -21.88
N ALA A 567 -8.75 -13.11 -22.59
CA ALA A 567 -8.80 -12.21 -23.73
C ALA A 567 -8.54 -10.73 -23.32
N VAL A 568 -9.07 -10.29 -22.19
CA VAL A 568 -8.77 -8.96 -21.63
C VAL A 568 -7.30 -8.87 -21.24
N ALA A 569 -6.75 -9.89 -20.56
CA ALA A 569 -5.35 -9.94 -20.16
C ALA A 569 -4.39 -9.92 -21.35
N GLU A 570 -4.73 -10.59 -22.46
CA GLU A 570 -3.98 -10.56 -23.71
C GLU A 570 -4.01 -9.15 -24.35
N LYS A 571 -5.19 -8.52 -24.42
CA LYS A 571 -5.34 -7.14 -24.95
C LYS A 571 -4.49 -6.11 -24.22
N VAL A 572 -4.36 -6.24 -22.88
CA VAL A 572 -3.51 -5.33 -22.08
C VAL A 572 -2.05 -5.77 -22.05
N GLY A 573 -1.72 -6.91 -22.69
CA GLY A 573 -0.36 -7.44 -22.76
C GLY A 573 0.16 -7.88 -21.40
N LEU A 574 -0.61 -8.59 -20.58
CA LEU A 574 -0.24 -9.07 -19.24
C LEU A 574 1.09 -9.82 -19.25
N THR A 575 1.26 -10.74 -20.19
CA THR A 575 2.45 -11.58 -20.38
C THR A 575 3.39 -11.11 -21.50
N GLY A 576 3.10 -9.94 -22.09
CA GLY A 576 3.82 -9.41 -23.25
C GLY A 576 3.31 -9.98 -24.56
N ASP A 577 4.17 -10.62 -25.31
CA ASP A 577 3.84 -11.20 -26.63
C ASP A 577 3.34 -12.66 -26.52
N SER A 578 3.47 -13.29 -25.36
CA SER A 578 2.97 -14.65 -25.11
C SER A 578 1.50 -14.61 -24.68
N LYS A 579 0.76 -15.66 -25.05
CA LYS A 579 -0.63 -15.82 -24.57
C LYS A 579 -0.65 -16.12 -23.08
N PRO A 580 -1.52 -15.46 -22.28
CA PRO A 580 -1.64 -15.76 -20.86
C PRO A 580 -2.26 -17.14 -20.64
N VAL A 581 -1.71 -17.90 -19.70
CA VAL A 581 -2.24 -19.20 -19.29
C VAL A 581 -3.41 -18.99 -18.35
N ALA A 582 -4.61 -19.39 -18.77
CA ALA A 582 -5.83 -19.25 -18.00
C ALA A 582 -6.29 -20.58 -17.38
N MET A 583 -6.86 -20.50 -16.17
CA MET A 583 -7.43 -21.63 -15.46
C MET A 583 -8.77 -21.26 -14.82
N ASP A 584 -9.69 -22.23 -14.79
CA ASP A 584 -10.95 -22.13 -14.05
C ASP A 584 -10.69 -22.46 -12.57
N ALA A 585 -11.09 -21.57 -11.67
CA ALA A 585 -10.85 -21.71 -10.24
C ALA A 585 -11.59 -22.92 -9.61
N ARG A 586 -12.60 -23.45 -10.26
CA ARG A 586 -13.27 -24.69 -9.84
C ARG A 586 -12.36 -25.92 -9.89
N ASN A 587 -11.31 -25.86 -10.73
CA ASN A 587 -10.30 -26.91 -10.89
C ASN A 587 -9.06 -26.72 -10.00
N LEU A 588 -9.03 -25.68 -9.14
CA LEU A 588 -7.90 -25.44 -8.26
C LEU A 588 -7.82 -26.46 -7.14
N PRO A 589 -6.60 -26.93 -6.81
CA PRO A 589 -6.39 -27.80 -5.66
C PRO A 589 -6.75 -27.08 -4.35
N LYS A 590 -7.32 -27.82 -3.39
CA LYS A 590 -7.59 -27.30 -2.04
C LYS A 590 -6.36 -27.27 -1.14
N ASP A 591 -5.37 -28.11 -1.42
CA ASP A 591 -4.10 -28.15 -0.68
C ASP A 591 -3.22 -26.96 -1.06
N VAL A 592 -2.73 -26.22 -0.06
CA VAL A 592 -1.94 -24.99 -0.23
C VAL A 592 -0.65 -25.23 -1.01
N ASN A 593 0.03 -26.37 -0.79
CA ASN A 593 1.28 -26.67 -1.45
C ASN A 593 1.07 -27.03 -2.93
N GLN A 594 0.04 -27.82 -3.24
CA GLN A 594 -0.32 -28.15 -4.61
C GLN A 594 -0.80 -26.89 -5.35
N LEU A 595 -1.62 -26.06 -4.70
CA LEU A 595 -2.08 -24.79 -5.25
C LEU A 595 -0.89 -23.88 -5.58
N SER A 596 0.08 -23.78 -4.69
CA SER A 596 1.28 -22.96 -4.90
C SER A 596 2.10 -23.38 -6.13
N GLN A 597 2.16 -24.70 -6.42
CA GLN A 597 2.84 -25.21 -7.62
C GLN A 597 2.06 -24.89 -8.90
N VAL A 598 0.73 -25.00 -8.87
CA VAL A 598 -0.13 -24.64 -10.01
C VAL A 598 -0.01 -23.17 -10.34
N LEU A 599 0.00 -22.29 -9.33
CA LEU A 599 0.08 -20.84 -9.50
C LEU A 599 1.38 -20.38 -10.16
N GLU A 600 2.46 -21.17 -10.12
CA GLU A 600 3.69 -20.85 -10.83
C GLU A 600 3.53 -20.78 -12.36
N ASN A 601 2.54 -21.47 -12.92
CA ASN A 601 2.33 -21.57 -14.36
C ASN A 601 1.04 -20.90 -14.86
N VAL A 602 0.24 -20.30 -13.97
CA VAL A 602 -1.04 -19.68 -14.31
C VAL A 602 -0.96 -18.17 -14.18
N ASP A 603 -1.42 -17.46 -15.20
CA ASP A 603 -1.42 -16.00 -15.26
C ASP A 603 -2.82 -15.40 -15.07
N VAL A 604 -3.86 -16.18 -15.35
CA VAL A 604 -5.26 -15.75 -15.29
C VAL A 604 -6.10 -16.80 -14.57
N LEU A 605 -6.88 -16.35 -13.58
CA LEU A 605 -7.84 -17.17 -12.85
C LEU A 605 -9.25 -16.60 -13.04
N GLY A 606 -10.16 -17.42 -13.55
CA GLY A 606 -11.57 -17.07 -13.71
C GLY A 606 -12.48 -17.85 -12.78
N ARG A 607 -13.69 -17.32 -12.52
CA ARG A 607 -14.70 -17.90 -11.61
C ARG A 607 -14.20 -18.10 -10.17
N VAL A 608 -13.36 -17.18 -9.72
CA VAL A 608 -12.73 -17.24 -8.39
C VAL A 608 -13.72 -16.74 -7.35
N LEU A 609 -13.94 -17.55 -6.32
CA LEU A 609 -14.74 -17.19 -5.14
C LEU A 609 -13.90 -16.35 -4.13
N PRO A 610 -14.54 -15.57 -3.24
CA PRO A 610 -13.82 -14.74 -2.26
C PRO A 610 -12.83 -15.53 -1.39
N ASP A 611 -13.21 -16.69 -0.88
CA ASP A 611 -12.33 -17.56 -0.08
C ASP A 611 -11.16 -18.11 -0.89
N GLN A 612 -11.38 -18.39 -2.18
CA GLN A 612 -10.30 -18.83 -3.06
C GLN A 612 -9.29 -17.69 -3.32
N LYS A 613 -9.75 -16.42 -3.42
CA LYS A 613 -8.84 -15.27 -3.54
C LYS A 613 -7.86 -15.21 -2.34
N LYS A 614 -8.36 -15.45 -1.13
CA LYS A 614 -7.54 -15.56 0.08
C LYS A 614 -6.56 -16.75 0.02
N ALA A 615 -7.07 -17.93 -0.36
CA ALA A 615 -6.25 -19.15 -0.46
C ALA A 615 -5.11 -19.00 -1.50
N ILE A 616 -5.34 -18.29 -2.61
CA ILE A 616 -4.34 -17.97 -3.61
C ILE A 616 -3.20 -17.13 -2.99
N VAL A 617 -3.53 -16.11 -2.21
CA VAL A 617 -2.53 -15.29 -1.51
C VAL A 617 -1.71 -16.15 -0.55
N GLN A 618 -2.36 -16.99 0.26
CA GLN A 618 -1.71 -17.89 1.20
C GLN A 618 -0.78 -18.89 0.50
N ALA A 619 -1.19 -19.43 -0.64
CA ALA A 619 -0.38 -20.35 -1.42
C ALA A 619 0.89 -19.66 -1.99
N LEU A 620 0.79 -18.41 -2.40
CA LEU A 620 1.94 -17.62 -2.84
C LEU A 620 2.89 -17.30 -1.67
N HIS A 621 2.36 -16.97 -0.50
CA HIS A 621 3.17 -16.80 0.73
C HIS A 621 3.93 -18.09 1.09
N ALA A 622 3.32 -19.27 0.94
CA ALA A 622 3.98 -20.54 1.21
C ALA A 622 5.22 -20.78 0.33
N LYS A 623 5.29 -20.14 -0.85
CA LYS A 623 6.47 -20.12 -1.74
C LYS A 623 7.46 -18.99 -1.43
N GLY A 624 7.15 -18.12 -0.46
CA GLY A 624 8.00 -17.01 -0.08
C GLY A 624 7.83 -15.74 -0.93
N HIS A 625 6.78 -15.66 -1.76
CA HIS A 625 6.47 -14.45 -2.50
C HIS A 625 5.96 -13.33 -1.59
N VAL A 626 6.28 -12.09 -1.95
CA VAL A 626 5.69 -10.89 -1.35
C VAL A 626 4.56 -10.41 -2.25
N VAL A 627 3.34 -10.61 -1.77
CA VAL A 627 2.14 -10.51 -2.59
C VAL A 627 1.46 -9.14 -2.42
N ALA A 628 1.27 -8.43 -3.53
CA ALA A 628 0.33 -7.32 -3.60
C ALA A 628 -1.00 -7.80 -4.22
N MET A 629 -2.11 -7.30 -3.70
CA MET A 629 -3.46 -7.56 -4.21
C MET A 629 -4.18 -6.26 -4.46
N THR A 630 -4.78 -6.09 -5.65
CA THR A 630 -5.72 -5.01 -5.91
C THR A 630 -7.15 -5.51 -5.86
N GLY A 631 -8.06 -4.67 -5.42
CA GLY A 631 -9.49 -4.99 -5.42
C GLY A 631 -10.33 -3.74 -5.20
N ASP A 632 -11.57 -3.76 -5.69
CA ASP A 632 -12.54 -2.68 -5.53
C ASP A 632 -13.84 -3.16 -4.87
N GLY A 633 -14.09 -4.47 -4.86
CA GLY A 633 -15.27 -5.08 -4.30
C GLY A 633 -15.13 -5.52 -2.84
N VAL A 634 -16.27 -5.81 -2.23
CA VAL A 634 -16.35 -6.43 -0.89
C VAL A 634 -15.74 -7.84 -0.92
N ASN A 635 -15.93 -8.54 -2.03
CA ASN A 635 -15.41 -9.90 -2.26
C ASN A 635 -13.87 -9.98 -2.22
N ASP A 636 -13.17 -8.83 -2.33
CA ASP A 636 -11.71 -8.77 -2.28
C ASP A 636 -11.17 -8.53 -0.87
N THR A 637 -12.02 -8.15 0.07
CA THR A 637 -11.61 -7.69 1.41
C THR A 637 -10.76 -8.71 2.15
N LEU A 638 -11.10 -10.00 2.08
CA LEU A 638 -10.34 -11.08 2.71
C LEU A 638 -8.95 -11.24 2.08
N ALA A 639 -8.87 -11.16 0.75
CA ALA A 639 -7.61 -11.27 0.02
C ALA A 639 -6.73 -10.02 0.19
N LEU A 640 -7.33 -8.82 0.19
CA LEU A 640 -6.64 -7.55 0.46
C LEU A 640 -6.01 -7.53 1.87
N LYS A 641 -6.72 -8.08 2.86
CA LYS A 641 -6.22 -8.18 4.24
C LYS A 641 -5.13 -9.23 4.39
N GLU A 642 -5.22 -10.35 3.67
CA GLU A 642 -4.24 -11.45 3.71
C GLU A 642 -2.95 -11.10 2.97
N ALA A 643 -3.03 -10.27 1.92
CA ALA A 643 -1.87 -9.83 1.15
C ALA A 643 -0.89 -8.99 1.99
N ASP A 644 0.41 -9.07 1.66
CA ASP A 644 1.43 -8.17 2.25
C ASP A 644 1.12 -6.71 1.95
N LEU A 645 0.47 -6.45 0.81
CA LEU A 645 0.06 -5.14 0.37
C LEU A 645 -1.31 -5.19 -0.30
N GLY A 646 -2.35 -4.75 0.39
CA GLY A 646 -3.66 -4.49 -0.19
C GLY A 646 -3.72 -3.09 -0.82
N VAL A 647 -4.19 -3.01 -2.06
CA VAL A 647 -4.37 -1.76 -2.81
C VAL A 647 -5.82 -1.62 -3.21
N ALA A 648 -6.50 -0.59 -2.72
CA ALA A 648 -7.87 -0.28 -3.11
C ALA A 648 -7.92 0.88 -4.11
N MET A 649 -8.87 0.82 -5.03
CA MET A 649 -9.16 1.91 -5.95
C MET A 649 -9.99 2.99 -5.27
N GLY A 650 -10.00 4.23 -5.78
CA GLY A 650 -10.75 5.34 -5.19
C GLY A 650 -12.27 5.16 -5.25
N ASN A 651 -12.76 4.44 -6.25
CA ASN A 651 -14.16 4.03 -6.40
C ASN A 651 -14.49 2.70 -5.68
N ALA A 652 -13.52 2.07 -5.01
CA ALA A 652 -13.72 0.82 -4.31
C ALA A 652 -14.75 0.93 -3.18
N ALA A 653 -15.37 -0.21 -2.83
CA ALA A 653 -16.27 -0.32 -1.69
C ALA A 653 -15.60 0.15 -0.39
N PRO A 654 -16.34 0.76 0.53
CA PRO A 654 -15.80 1.23 1.81
C PRO A 654 -15.05 0.14 2.60
N ALA A 655 -15.55 -1.10 2.56
CA ALA A 655 -14.92 -2.25 3.20
C ALA A 655 -13.50 -2.55 2.63
N ALA A 656 -13.37 -2.53 1.31
CA ALA A 656 -12.09 -2.73 0.66
C ALA A 656 -11.09 -1.60 1.02
N LYS A 657 -11.55 -0.34 0.99
CA LYS A 657 -10.73 0.82 1.42
C LYS A 657 -10.30 0.73 2.87
N ALA A 658 -11.16 0.22 3.77
CA ALA A 658 -10.87 0.13 5.20
C ALA A 658 -9.73 -0.85 5.55
N VAL A 659 -9.55 -1.90 4.75
CA VAL A 659 -8.53 -2.94 4.97
C VAL A 659 -7.27 -2.77 4.13
N ALA A 660 -7.34 -2.00 3.05
CA ALA A 660 -6.21 -1.76 2.16
C ALA A 660 -5.16 -0.86 2.82
N GLN A 661 -3.89 -1.17 2.64
CA GLN A 661 -2.77 -0.33 3.09
C GLN A 661 -2.53 0.87 2.18
N VAL A 662 -2.94 0.78 0.92
CA VAL A 662 -2.81 1.83 -0.09
C VAL A 662 -4.15 2.08 -0.76
N VAL A 663 -4.53 3.35 -0.92
CA VAL A 663 -5.73 3.74 -1.68
C VAL A 663 -5.35 4.72 -2.79
N LEU A 664 -5.68 4.38 -4.04
CA LEU A 664 -5.50 5.23 -5.21
C LEU A 664 -6.73 6.14 -5.36
N VAL A 665 -6.69 7.33 -4.76
CA VAL A 665 -7.86 8.22 -4.56
C VAL A 665 -8.59 8.58 -5.87
N ASP A 666 -7.86 8.74 -6.96
CA ASP A 666 -8.41 9.04 -8.30
C ASP A 666 -8.61 7.79 -9.17
N SER A 667 -8.48 6.60 -8.58
CA SER A 667 -8.59 5.32 -9.29
C SER A 667 -7.64 5.17 -10.48
N CYS A 668 -6.54 5.95 -10.55
CA CYS A 668 -5.55 5.86 -11.62
C CYS A 668 -4.55 4.72 -11.36
N PHE A 669 -4.65 3.66 -12.17
CA PHE A 669 -3.77 2.48 -12.07
C PHE A 669 -2.30 2.83 -12.36
N SER A 670 -2.03 3.81 -13.21
CA SER A 670 -0.68 4.32 -13.53
C SER A 670 0.10 4.91 -12.34
N HIS A 671 -0.53 5.15 -11.20
CA HIS A 671 0.17 5.59 -9.99
C HIS A 671 0.90 4.45 -9.28
N LEU A 672 0.51 3.20 -9.49
CA LEU A 672 1.09 2.05 -8.80
C LEU A 672 2.59 1.85 -9.08
N PRO A 673 3.12 2.03 -10.31
CA PRO A 673 4.55 2.08 -10.58
C PRO A 673 5.32 3.10 -9.73
N ASP A 674 4.79 4.31 -9.57
CA ASP A 674 5.41 5.34 -8.73
C ASP A 674 5.45 4.93 -7.25
N VAL A 675 4.42 4.24 -6.79
CA VAL A 675 4.32 3.73 -5.42
C VAL A 675 5.44 2.73 -5.15
N VAL A 676 5.60 1.73 -6.02
CA VAL A 676 6.69 0.73 -5.93
C VAL A 676 8.07 1.38 -6.07
N ALA A 677 8.25 2.28 -7.04
CA ALA A 677 9.52 2.99 -7.23
C ALA A 677 9.92 3.81 -5.99
N ARG A 678 8.96 4.43 -5.29
CA ARG A 678 9.23 5.16 -4.04
C ARG A 678 9.62 4.24 -2.90
N GLY A 679 8.95 3.10 -2.76
CA GLY A 679 9.35 2.08 -1.79
C GLY A 679 10.79 1.62 -2.01
N ARG A 680 11.15 1.30 -3.26
CA ARG A 680 12.52 0.90 -3.64
C ARG A 680 13.55 2.00 -3.36
N GLN A 681 13.21 3.25 -3.67
CA GLN A 681 14.07 4.40 -3.35
C GLN A 681 14.36 4.49 -1.86
N VAL A 682 13.34 4.36 -1.02
CA VAL A 682 13.49 4.41 0.44
C VAL A 682 14.39 3.29 0.93
N MET A 683 14.16 2.05 0.48
CA MET A 683 14.95 0.89 0.90
C MET A 683 16.42 1.01 0.51
N ALA A 684 16.71 1.35 -0.75
CA ALA A 684 18.08 1.50 -1.24
C ALA A 684 18.83 2.65 -0.55
N ASN A 685 18.15 3.75 -0.25
CA ASN A 685 18.74 4.88 0.47
C ASN A 685 18.97 4.56 1.94
N MET A 686 18.03 3.84 2.59
CA MET A 686 18.19 3.43 3.98
C MET A 686 19.32 2.44 4.18
N GLU A 687 19.62 1.58 3.21
CA GLU A 687 20.79 0.70 3.23
C GLU A 687 22.09 1.52 3.31
N ARG A 688 22.20 2.59 2.51
CA ARG A 688 23.35 3.51 2.52
C ARG A 688 23.50 4.26 3.85
N VAL A 689 22.39 4.81 4.30
CA VAL A 689 22.33 5.56 5.57
C VAL A 689 22.67 4.66 6.76
N ALA A 690 22.08 3.47 6.84
CA ALA A 690 22.35 2.51 7.90
C ALA A 690 23.82 2.07 7.90
N GLY A 691 24.42 1.89 6.72
CA GLY A 691 25.85 1.60 6.57
C GLY A 691 26.73 2.67 7.21
N LEU A 692 26.49 3.96 6.93
CA LEU A 692 27.25 5.07 7.51
C LEU A 692 27.17 5.10 9.05
N PHE A 693 25.97 5.00 9.61
CA PHE A 693 25.77 5.01 11.06
C PHE A 693 26.39 3.79 11.74
N LEU A 694 26.28 2.61 11.11
CA LEU A 694 26.83 1.39 11.68
C LEU A 694 28.38 1.39 11.64
N VAL A 695 29.01 1.95 10.61
CA VAL A 695 30.48 2.16 10.58
C VAL A 695 30.92 2.99 11.79
N LYS A 696 30.23 4.13 12.06
CA LYS A 696 30.51 4.98 13.25
C LYS A 696 30.46 4.17 14.55
N THR A 697 29.40 3.40 14.68
CA THR A 697 29.16 2.63 15.90
C THR A 697 30.19 1.52 16.09
N VAL A 698 30.57 0.82 15.02
CA VAL A 698 31.59 -0.22 15.04
C VAL A 698 32.96 0.35 15.42
N TYR A 699 33.44 1.42 14.75
CA TYR A 699 34.75 1.95 15.09
C TYR A 699 34.78 2.57 16.50
N SER A 700 33.72 3.23 16.92
CA SER A 700 33.67 3.82 18.26
C SER A 700 33.66 2.75 19.37
N ALA A 701 32.95 1.65 19.17
CA ALA A 701 32.95 0.52 20.09
C ALA A 701 34.33 -0.14 20.18
N LEU A 702 34.96 -0.39 19.03
CA LEU A 702 36.31 -0.99 18.97
C LEU A 702 37.38 -0.06 19.55
N ILE A 703 37.33 1.24 19.27
CA ILE A 703 38.24 2.22 19.87
C ILE A 703 38.04 2.25 21.40
N SER A 704 36.80 2.29 21.87
CA SER A 704 36.49 2.28 23.30
C SER A 704 37.01 1.01 23.99
N ALA A 705 36.80 -0.16 23.38
CA ALA A 705 37.36 -1.42 23.87
C ALA A 705 38.89 -1.42 23.85
N GLY A 706 39.52 -0.95 22.79
CA GLY A 706 40.97 -0.84 22.65
C GLY A 706 41.57 0.13 23.67
N VAL A 707 40.92 1.25 23.94
CA VAL A 707 41.34 2.23 24.97
C VAL A 707 41.28 1.62 26.39
N VAL A 708 40.25 0.83 26.68
CA VAL A 708 40.14 0.12 27.97
C VAL A 708 41.22 -0.95 28.07
N LEU A 709 41.44 -1.77 27.03
CA LEU A 709 42.40 -2.87 27.05
C LEU A 709 43.84 -2.40 27.10
N LEU A 710 44.18 -1.38 26.29
CA LEU A 710 45.54 -0.85 26.19
C LEU A 710 45.83 0.22 27.28
N GLY A 711 44.80 0.58 28.06
CA GLY A 711 44.93 1.60 29.07
C GLY A 711 45.36 2.97 28.52
N LEU A 712 44.79 3.42 27.40
CA LEU A 712 45.11 4.70 26.75
C LEU A 712 44.20 5.84 27.25
N HIS A 713 44.68 7.11 27.05
CA HIS A 713 43.76 8.26 27.08
C HIS A 713 42.84 8.19 25.87
N PHE A 714 41.59 8.64 26.02
CA PHE A 714 40.65 8.61 24.89
C PHE A 714 41.14 9.53 23.76
N PRO A 715 41.19 9.05 22.49
CA PRO A 715 41.92 9.67 21.39
C PRO A 715 41.24 10.91 20.80
N TYR A 716 40.08 11.34 21.24
CA TYR A 716 39.35 12.53 20.82
C TYR A 716 38.34 13.01 21.85
N LEU A 717 37.88 14.26 21.69
CA LEU A 717 36.87 14.91 22.54
C LEU A 717 35.47 14.80 21.93
N PRO A 718 34.38 14.96 22.69
CA PRO A 718 32.99 14.91 22.17
C PRO A 718 32.78 15.92 21.04
N ARG A 719 33.33 17.11 21.10
CA ARG A 719 33.26 18.16 20.09
C ARG A 719 33.93 17.78 18.77
N HIS A 720 35.03 16.96 18.78
CA HIS A 720 35.67 16.45 17.57
C HIS A 720 34.72 15.49 16.86
N ILE A 721 34.08 14.56 17.57
CA ILE A 721 33.10 13.64 16.99
C ILE A 721 31.89 14.38 16.44
N THR A 722 31.44 15.44 17.11
CA THR A 722 30.33 16.26 16.60
C THR A 722 30.69 16.92 15.27
N TYR A 723 31.88 17.49 15.16
CA TYR A 723 32.38 18.11 13.92
C TYR A 723 32.47 17.07 12.78
N ILE A 724 33.22 15.98 13.03
CA ILE A 724 33.47 14.93 12.05
C ILE A 724 32.15 14.25 11.67
N GLY A 725 31.35 13.87 12.67
CA GLY A 725 30.07 13.19 12.45
C GLY A 725 29.06 14.03 11.68
N SER A 726 29.03 15.33 11.87
CA SER A 726 28.15 16.22 11.10
C SER A 726 28.54 16.27 9.63
N LEU A 727 29.83 16.33 9.32
CA LEU A 727 30.34 16.45 7.95
C LEU A 727 30.43 15.12 7.19
N THR A 728 30.69 14.00 7.87
CA THR A 728 30.89 12.71 7.19
C THR A 728 29.69 11.77 7.29
N ILE A 729 28.78 11.99 8.24
CA ILE A 729 27.66 11.08 8.52
C ILE A 729 26.32 11.83 8.53
N GLY A 730 26.09 12.75 9.46
CA GLY A 730 24.76 13.30 9.74
C GLY A 730 24.14 14.03 8.58
N ILE A 731 24.77 15.12 8.11
CA ILE A 731 24.25 15.92 6.98
C ILE A 731 24.30 15.13 5.66
N PRO A 732 25.41 14.43 5.32
CA PRO A 732 25.43 13.57 4.13
C PRO A 732 24.38 12.49 4.13
N ALA A 733 24.15 11.82 5.26
CA ALA A 733 23.12 10.77 5.38
C ALA A 733 21.71 11.34 5.13
N PHE A 734 21.43 12.55 5.63
CA PHE A 734 20.17 13.23 5.36
C PHE A 734 19.96 13.52 3.86
N LEU A 735 21.00 14.01 3.17
CA LEU A 735 20.95 14.26 1.73
C LEU A 735 20.81 12.96 0.92
N LEU A 736 21.55 11.91 1.30
CA LEU A 736 21.48 10.60 0.66
C LEU A 736 20.12 9.90 0.90
N ALA A 737 19.52 10.12 2.06
CA ALA A 737 18.21 9.59 2.38
C ALA A 737 17.12 10.06 1.40
N LEU A 738 17.19 11.31 0.96
CA LEU A 738 16.23 11.95 0.06
C LEU A 738 16.60 11.84 -1.42
N ALA A 739 17.77 11.28 -1.73
CA ALA A 739 18.31 11.17 -3.09
C ALA A 739 17.43 10.30 -4.00
N PRO A 740 17.32 10.62 -5.31
CA PRO A 740 16.68 9.71 -6.27
C PRO A 740 17.51 8.43 -6.35
N ASN A 741 16.80 7.28 -6.42
CA ASN A 741 17.39 5.96 -6.52
C ASN A 741 16.38 5.02 -7.19
N SER A 742 16.80 4.35 -8.26
CA SER A 742 15.97 3.43 -9.05
C SER A 742 16.33 1.95 -8.86
N ARG A 743 17.29 1.64 -7.97
CA ARG A 743 17.77 0.29 -7.73
C ARG A 743 16.63 -0.64 -7.31
N ARG A 744 16.57 -1.84 -7.90
CA ARG A 744 15.66 -2.90 -7.48
C ARG A 744 15.92 -3.31 -6.03
N TYR A 745 14.87 -3.81 -5.39
CA TYR A 745 15.02 -4.37 -4.04
C TYR A 745 15.86 -5.65 -4.11
N ILE A 746 16.80 -5.78 -3.18
CA ILE A 746 17.61 -6.98 -2.97
C ILE A 746 17.36 -7.46 -1.54
N PRO A 747 16.98 -8.72 -1.30
CA PRO A 747 16.79 -9.25 0.04
C PRO A 747 18.09 -9.30 0.84
N GLY A 748 17.99 -9.32 2.20
CA GLY A 748 19.17 -9.42 3.07
C GLY A 748 19.78 -8.09 3.50
N PHE A 749 18.98 -7.07 3.73
CA PHE A 749 19.36 -5.74 4.20
C PHE A 749 20.39 -5.76 5.34
N LEU A 750 20.10 -6.48 6.43
CA LEU A 750 20.97 -6.53 7.61
C LEU A 750 22.37 -7.08 7.28
N HIS A 751 22.42 -8.15 6.51
CA HIS A 751 23.68 -8.78 6.12
C HIS A 751 24.56 -7.84 5.29
N ARG A 752 23.97 -7.13 4.32
CA ARG A 752 24.74 -6.18 3.47
C ARG A 752 25.25 -4.98 4.27
N VAL A 753 24.41 -4.42 5.17
CA VAL A 753 24.82 -3.30 6.02
C VAL A 753 25.97 -3.70 6.96
N VAL A 754 25.89 -4.87 7.60
CA VAL A 754 26.97 -5.38 8.47
C VAL A 754 28.23 -5.69 7.67
N ARG A 755 28.11 -6.36 6.50
CA ARG A 755 29.24 -6.67 5.59
C ARG A 755 29.98 -5.41 5.12
N PHE A 756 29.25 -4.31 4.93
CA PHE A 756 29.86 -3.02 4.63
C PHE A 756 30.49 -2.36 5.87
N ALA A 757 29.77 -2.34 6.99
CA ALA A 757 30.15 -1.55 8.15
C ALA A 757 31.34 -2.15 8.91
N LEU A 758 31.43 -3.49 9.01
CA LEU A 758 32.44 -4.15 9.82
C LEU A 758 33.87 -3.87 9.33
N PRO A 759 34.26 -4.15 8.05
CA PRO A 759 35.63 -3.89 7.59
C PRO A 759 36.01 -2.40 7.63
N ASN A 760 35.08 -1.51 7.27
CA ASN A 760 35.32 -0.06 7.36
C ASN A 760 35.51 0.42 8.79
N GLY A 761 34.66 -0.05 9.73
CA GLY A 761 34.77 0.30 11.15
C GLY A 761 36.05 -0.24 11.79
N VAL A 762 36.45 -1.48 11.46
CA VAL A 762 37.72 -2.08 11.93
C VAL A 762 38.92 -1.30 11.38
N ALA A 763 38.92 -0.87 10.12
CA ALA A 763 39.97 -0.05 9.53
C ALA A 763 40.16 1.26 10.28
N VAL A 764 39.06 1.99 10.56
CA VAL A 764 39.12 3.23 11.32
C VAL A 764 39.65 2.96 12.74
N ALA A 765 39.12 1.94 13.40
CA ALA A 765 39.51 1.63 14.79
C ALA A 765 41.02 1.28 14.91
N ILE A 766 41.53 0.39 14.08
CA ILE A 766 42.96 0.03 14.04
C ILE A 766 43.80 1.27 13.77
N SER A 767 43.45 2.07 12.77
CA SER A 767 44.23 3.26 12.38
C SER A 767 44.31 4.28 13.54
N VAL A 768 43.21 4.51 14.23
CA VAL A 768 43.14 5.46 15.38
C VAL A 768 43.90 4.92 16.58
N LEU A 769 43.72 3.64 16.92
CA LEU A 769 44.40 3.02 18.08
C LEU A 769 45.91 2.97 17.85
N VAL A 770 46.39 2.60 16.67
CA VAL A 770 47.81 2.63 16.33
C VAL A 770 48.36 4.07 16.41
N THR A 771 47.62 5.04 15.84
CA THR A 771 48.01 6.45 15.93
C THR A 771 48.07 6.93 17.39
N ALA A 772 47.07 6.55 18.20
CA ALA A 772 47.04 6.93 19.65
C ALA A 772 48.19 6.35 20.47
N VAL A 773 48.73 5.19 20.06
CA VAL A 773 49.92 4.58 20.70
C VAL A 773 51.22 5.22 20.20
N PHE A 774 51.41 5.36 18.88
CA PHE A 774 52.69 5.73 18.28
C PHE A 774 52.90 7.24 18.16
N ALA A 775 51.88 8.06 17.97
CA ALA A 775 52.02 9.50 17.83
C ALA A 775 52.64 10.15 19.08
N PRO A 776 52.23 9.87 20.32
CA PRO A 776 52.90 10.42 21.50
C PRO A 776 54.39 10.04 21.58
N MET A 777 54.75 8.80 21.20
CA MET A 777 56.15 8.34 21.21
C MET A 777 57.01 9.09 20.21
N MET A 778 56.49 9.45 19.05
CA MET A 778 57.21 10.21 18.01
C MET A 778 57.28 11.69 18.36
N LEU A 779 56.23 12.24 18.99
CA LEU A 779 56.17 13.64 19.38
C LEU A 779 57.11 13.96 20.57
N VAL A 780 57.28 13.04 21.52
CA VAL A 780 58.18 13.18 22.69
C VAL A 780 59.66 12.99 22.34
N ARG A 781 59.99 12.15 21.33
CA ARG A 781 61.38 11.99 20.89
C ARG A 781 62.03 13.28 20.33
N GLY A 782 61.27 14.30 19.99
CA GLY A 782 61.73 15.61 19.58
C GLY A 782 62.12 16.55 20.73
N LEU A 783 61.86 16.14 22.01
CA LEU A 783 62.23 16.88 23.20
C LEU A 783 63.50 16.24 23.76
N ASP A 784 64.67 16.79 23.46
CA ASP A 784 65.93 16.36 24.05
C ASP A 784 65.88 16.42 25.58
N ALA A 785 66.03 15.27 26.22
CA ALA A 785 65.84 15.05 27.65
C ALA A 785 66.96 15.66 28.55
N SER A 786 67.91 16.32 27.98
CA SER A 786 69.02 16.91 28.71
C SER A 786 68.77 18.40 29.06
N GLY A 787 68.27 18.61 30.30
CA GLY A 787 68.20 19.93 30.87
C GLY A 787 66.82 20.58 31.03
N VAL A 788 65.73 19.80 30.88
CA VAL A 788 64.36 20.32 30.94
C VAL A 788 63.80 20.17 32.38
N SER A 789 63.34 21.29 33.03
CA SER A 789 62.66 21.25 34.32
C SER A 789 61.37 20.44 34.30
N ALA A 790 61.01 19.78 35.39
CA ALA A 790 59.82 18.92 35.54
C ALA A 790 58.53 19.66 35.07
N SER A 791 58.41 20.94 35.28
CA SER A 791 57.28 21.75 34.83
C SER A 791 57.18 21.87 33.30
N LYS A 792 58.29 21.97 32.59
CA LYS A 792 58.32 21.96 31.10
C LYS A 792 58.01 20.57 30.54
N LEU A 793 58.40 19.49 31.24
CA LEU A 793 58.07 18.11 30.87
C LEU A 793 56.57 17.83 30.98
N ILE A 794 55.91 18.32 32.07
CA ILE A 794 54.47 18.19 32.23
C ILE A 794 53.71 19.01 31.21
N VAL A 795 54.13 20.24 30.89
CA VAL A 795 53.51 21.07 29.84
C VAL A 795 53.75 20.45 28.46
N GLY A 796 54.91 19.87 28.21
CA GLY A 796 55.23 19.14 26.96
C GLY A 796 54.37 17.90 26.78
N ALA A 797 54.13 17.13 27.85
CA ALA A 797 53.25 15.94 27.82
C ALA A 797 51.78 16.30 27.58
N ALA A 798 51.28 17.37 28.19
CA ALA A 798 49.92 17.85 27.95
C ALA A 798 49.73 18.33 26.49
N LYS A 799 50.70 19.10 25.98
CA LYS A 799 50.68 19.56 24.58
C LYS A 799 50.77 18.40 23.56
N SER A 800 51.56 17.35 23.86
CA SER A 800 51.64 16.16 23.02
C SER A 800 50.32 15.36 22.99
N LEU A 801 49.55 15.38 24.08
CA LEU A 801 48.23 14.76 24.12
C LEU A 801 47.20 15.48 23.27
N ASP A 802 47.17 16.81 23.28
CA ASP A 802 46.25 17.61 22.47
C ASP A 802 46.57 17.51 20.97
N VAL A 803 47.88 17.52 20.61
CA VAL A 803 48.32 17.26 19.22
C VAL A 803 47.94 15.85 18.79
N THR A 804 48.12 14.83 19.62
CA THR A 804 47.74 13.45 19.34
C THR A 804 46.24 13.34 19.09
N ARG A 805 45.39 13.97 19.91
CA ARG A 805 43.93 14.02 19.72
C ARG A 805 43.53 14.64 18.39
N SER A 806 44.24 15.75 18.03
CA SER A 806 44.00 16.40 16.74
C SER A 806 44.41 15.49 15.56
N ILE A 807 45.55 14.81 15.63
CA ILE A 807 45.98 13.84 14.59
C ILE A 807 44.98 12.68 14.47
N CYS A 808 44.55 12.10 15.59
CA CYS A 808 43.53 11.03 15.59
C CYS A 808 42.21 11.52 14.95
N SER A 809 41.81 12.75 15.22
CA SER A 809 40.59 13.36 14.66
C SER A 809 40.73 13.55 13.14
N VAL A 810 41.90 13.94 12.63
CA VAL A 810 42.17 14.05 11.19
C VAL A 810 42.11 12.63 10.52
N VAL A 811 42.64 11.60 11.18
CA VAL A 811 42.57 10.20 10.67
C VAL A 811 41.11 9.75 10.58
N VAL A 812 40.28 9.98 11.63
CA VAL A 812 38.86 9.63 11.59
C VAL A 812 38.14 10.41 10.48
N PHE A 813 38.44 11.70 10.32
CA PHE A 813 37.82 12.51 9.26
C PHE A 813 38.21 12.02 7.86
N ALA A 814 39.48 11.78 7.61
CA ALA A 814 39.96 11.31 6.31
C ALA A 814 39.33 9.99 5.91
N LEU A 815 39.32 8.98 6.82
CA LEU A 815 38.65 7.72 6.55
C LEU A 815 37.13 7.86 6.50
N GLY A 816 36.54 8.76 7.27
CA GLY A 816 35.12 9.10 7.20
C GLY A 816 34.71 9.61 5.81
N VAL A 817 35.54 10.47 5.19
CA VAL A 817 35.34 10.94 3.81
C VAL A 817 35.47 9.79 2.80
N VAL A 818 36.42 8.87 2.99
CA VAL A 818 36.55 7.69 2.13
C VAL A 818 35.33 6.79 2.23
N VAL A 819 34.83 6.53 3.43
CA VAL A 819 33.61 5.73 3.64
C VAL A 819 32.41 6.43 3.01
N LEU A 820 32.29 7.74 3.17
CA LEU A 820 31.23 8.52 2.53
C LEU A 820 31.31 8.43 1.00
N ALA A 821 32.49 8.50 0.42
CA ALA A 821 32.71 8.35 -1.02
C ALA A 821 32.31 6.96 -1.53
N THR A 822 32.61 5.90 -0.77
CA THR A 822 32.23 4.53 -1.15
C THR A 822 30.72 4.31 -1.14
N VAL A 823 29.97 4.92 -0.20
CA VAL A 823 28.50 4.85 -0.14
C VAL A 823 27.84 5.74 -1.20
N SER A 824 28.51 6.83 -1.60
CA SER A 824 27.98 7.85 -2.52
C SER A 824 28.16 7.52 -4.00
N LYS A 825 28.54 6.29 -4.34
CA LYS A 825 28.67 5.85 -5.75
C LYS A 825 27.35 6.02 -6.51
N PRO A 826 27.39 6.40 -7.82
CA PRO A 826 28.55 6.75 -8.65
C PRO A 826 29.18 8.11 -8.25
N ILE A 827 30.52 8.16 -8.26
CA ILE A 827 31.25 9.36 -7.81
C ILE A 827 31.14 10.51 -8.83
N PHE A 828 31.00 10.19 -10.12
CA PHE A 828 30.81 11.18 -11.20
C PHE A 828 29.37 11.66 -11.30
N SER A 829 28.75 12.01 -10.16
CA SER A 829 27.42 12.54 -10.06
C SER A 829 27.38 13.68 -9.02
N TRP A 830 26.20 14.30 -8.82
CA TRP A 830 26.00 15.27 -7.75
C TRP A 830 26.43 14.73 -6.37
N ARG A 831 26.41 13.40 -6.16
CA ARG A 831 26.85 12.76 -4.92
C ARG A 831 28.36 12.92 -4.70
N GLY A 832 29.17 12.81 -5.76
CA GLY A 832 30.61 13.08 -5.67
C GLY A 832 30.93 14.55 -5.39
N ILE A 833 30.14 15.48 -5.99
CA ILE A 833 30.25 16.91 -5.65
C ILE A 833 29.92 17.12 -4.18
N MET A 834 28.87 16.48 -3.66
CA MET A 834 28.53 16.51 -2.25
C MET A 834 29.69 16.04 -1.37
N VAL A 835 30.30 14.90 -1.67
CA VAL A 835 31.47 14.37 -0.94
C VAL A 835 32.61 15.38 -0.95
N LEU A 836 32.93 15.95 -2.10
CA LEU A 836 33.97 16.96 -2.26
C LEU A 836 33.67 18.22 -1.44
N CYS A 837 32.43 18.71 -1.47
CA CYS A 837 32.01 19.87 -0.68
C CYS A 837 32.19 19.64 0.83
N PHE A 838 31.79 18.45 1.34
CA PHE A 838 31.96 18.14 2.75
C PHE A 838 33.42 17.91 3.14
N ALA A 839 34.23 17.29 2.26
CA ALA A 839 35.67 17.16 2.46
C ALA A 839 36.34 18.54 2.53
N LEU A 840 36.03 19.42 1.59
CA LEU A 840 36.55 20.79 1.59
C LEU A 840 36.06 21.59 2.81
N ALA A 841 34.77 21.50 3.15
CA ALA A 841 34.24 22.16 4.33
C ALA A 841 34.95 21.72 5.62
N GLY A 842 35.28 20.41 5.74
CA GLY A 842 36.03 19.90 6.87
C GLY A 842 37.48 20.39 6.92
N VAL A 843 38.13 20.53 5.78
CA VAL A 843 39.48 21.08 5.72
C VAL A 843 39.47 22.61 5.97
N VAL A 844 38.62 23.35 5.24
CA VAL A 844 38.53 24.81 5.37
C VAL A 844 38.08 25.23 6.77
N GLY A 845 37.16 24.45 7.41
CA GLY A 845 36.68 24.74 8.75
C GLY A 845 37.79 24.78 9.81
N VAL A 846 38.85 23.99 9.66
CA VAL A 846 40.03 24.02 10.56
C VAL A 846 40.82 25.33 10.45
N PHE A 847 40.78 26.00 9.29
CA PHE A 847 41.46 27.29 9.10
C PHE A 847 40.63 28.50 9.56
N ILE A 848 39.33 28.31 9.86
CA ILE A 848 38.47 29.36 10.43
C ILE A 848 38.72 29.45 11.93
N PRO A 849 39.30 30.57 12.49
CA PRO A 849 39.71 30.65 13.88
C PRO A 849 38.57 30.35 14.86
N PHE A 850 37.34 30.80 14.57
CA PHE A 850 36.18 30.52 15.40
C PHE A 850 35.85 29.00 15.48
N VAL A 851 35.88 28.32 14.31
CA VAL A 851 35.58 26.87 14.22
C VAL A 851 36.69 26.07 14.90
N ALA A 852 37.94 26.38 14.59
CA ALA A 852 39.12 25.74 15.17
C ALA A 852 39.12 25.83 16.70
N HIS A 853 38.89 27.05 17.25
CA HIS A 853 38.86 27.27 18.69
C HIS A 853 37.61 26.65 19.36
N PHE A 854 36.47 26.67 18.69
CA PHE A 854 35.25 26.09 19.24
C PHE A 854 35.33 24.55 19.33
N PHE A 855 35.78 23.90 18.27
CA PHE A 855 35.93 22.45 18.18
C PHE A 855 37.27 21.91 18.69
N ASP A 856 38.19 22.80 19.14
CA ASP A 856 39.52 22.44 19.66
C ASP A 856 40.40 21.71 18.63
N LEU A 857 40.34 22.16 17.40
CA LEU A 857 41.12 21.61 16.32
C LEU A 857 42.44 22.31 16.20
N HIS A 858 43.54 21.65 16.60
CA HIS A 858 44.86 22.18 16.53
C HIS A 858 45.59 21.71 15.27
N ILE A 859 45.92 22.64 14.39
CA ILE A 859 46.76 22.33 13.21
C ILE A 859 48.21 22.19 13.73
N PRO A 860 48.90 21.08 13.44
CA PRO A 860 50.29 20.95 13.69
C PRO A 860 51.06 22.07 13.02
N THR A 861 51.74 22.93 13.77
CA THR A 861 52.56 24.05 13.24
C THR A 861 54.02 23.66 13.08
N ASN A 862 54.47 22.61 13.77
CA ASN A 862 55.85 22.13 13.70
C ASN A 862 56.00 21.13 12.55
N GLY A 863 57.11 21.15 11.85
CA GLY A 863 57.38 20.21 10.75
C GLY A 863 57.33 18.73 11.17
N ASN A 864 57.77 18.41 12.38
CA ASN A 864 57.71 17.06 12.95
C ASN A 864 56.25 16.60 13.21
N ASP A 865 55.45 17.49 13.80
CA ASP A 865 54.02 17.18 14.09
C ASP A 865 53.23 16.97 12.79
N MET A 866 53.53 17.76 11.74
CA MET A 866 52.95 17.64 10.41
C MET A 866 53.39 16.33 9.74
N PHE A 867 54.65 15.95 9.86
CA PHE A 867 55.16 14.69 9.35
C PHE A 867 54.45 13.48 10.01
N VAL A 868 54.31 13.51 11.35
CA VAL A 868 53.56 12.43 12.07
C VAL A 868 52.12 12.35 11.63
N MET A 869 51.47 13.50 11.41
CA MET A 869 50.07 13.53 10.89
C MET A 869 49.98 12.92 9.49
N ILE A 870 50.88 13.27 8.56
CA ILE A 870 50.86 12.72 7.20
C ILE A 870 51.10 11.19 7.23
N CYS A 871 52.10 10.74 8.04
CA CYS A 871 52.34 9.31 8.23
C CYS A 871 51.14 8.57 8.78
N ALA A 872 50.41 9.13 9.76
CA ALA A 872 49.23 8.54 10.33
C ALA A 872 48.08 8.42 9.29
N VAL A 873 47.86 9.46 8.49
CA VAL A 873 46.84 9.42 7.43
C VAL A 873 47.23 8.42 6.33
N MET A 874 48.49 8.40 5.89
CA MET A 874 48.94 7.41 4.90
C MET A 874 48.80 5.97 5.42
N PHE A 875 49.22 5.75 6.69
CA PHE A 875 49.02 4.44 7.33
C PHE A 875 47.54 4.05 7.35
N ALA A 876 46.65 4.98 7.69
CA ALA A 876 45.19 4.73 7.72
C ALA A 876 44.64 4.32 6.35
N PHE A 877 45.10 4.97 5.27
CA PHE A 877 44.72 4.58 3.90
C PHE A 877 45.20 3.18 3.55
N VAL A 878 46.43 2.82 3.92
CA VAL A 878 46.99 1.49 3.67
C VAL A 878 46.20 0.43 4.42
N VAL A 879 45.89 0.65 5.70
CA VAL A 879 45.08 -0.27 6.49
C VAL A 879 43.69 -0.44 5.88
N TRP A 880 43.06 0.65 5.49
CA TRP A 880 41.73 0.60 4.85
C TRP A 880 41.79 -0.18 3.52
N MET A 881 42.78 0.07 2.67
CA MET A 881 42.95 -0.60 1.40
C MET A 881 43.15 -2.12 1.58
N LEU A 882 44.05 -2.51 2.53
CA LEU A 882 44.32 -3.91 2.81
C LEU A 882 43.08 -4.66 3.35
N LEU A 883 42.38 -4.08 4.30
CA LEU A 883 41.16 -4.69 4.84
C LEU A 883 40.05 -4.79 3.79
N HIS A 884 39.94 -3.81 2.91
CA HIS A 884 38.98 -3.84 1.82
C HIS A 884 39.32 -4.91 0.76
N LEU A 885 40.61 -5.06 0.43
CA LEU A 885 41.11 -6.15 -0.45
C LEU A 885 40.86 -7.52 0.19
N PHE A 886 41.18 -7.68 1.49
CA PHE A 886 40.97 -8.90 2.24
C PHE A 886 39.48 -9.29 2.34
N SER A 887 38.61 -8.32 2.60
CA SER A 887 37.19 -8.55 2.62
C SER A 887 36.66 -9.05 1.26
N ARG A 888 37.15 -8.50 0.15
CA ARG A 888 36.78 -8.97 -1.20
C ARG A 888 37.27 -10.40 -1.47
N LEU A 889 38.48 -10.74 -1.03
CA LEU A 889 39.05 -12.08 -1.19
C LEU A 889 38.28 -13.14 -0.38
N ILE A 890 37.90 -12.82 0.88
CA ILE A 890 37.05 -13.72 1.70
C ILE A 890 35.72 -13.96 1.03
N VAL A 891 35.12 -12.90 0.49
CA VAL A 891 33.83 -12.99 -0.18
C VAL A 891 33.93 -13.86 -1.43
N SER A 892 34.92 -13.63 -2.30
CA SER A 892 35.08 -14.45 -3.50
C SER A 892 35.37 -15.91 -3.15
N TRP A 893 36.04 -16.18 -2.04
CA TRP A 893 36.31 -17.54 -1.56
C TRP A 893 35.03 -18.22 -1.03
N LEU A 894 34.18 -17.48 -0.26
CA LEU A 894 32.90 -17.97 0.23
C LEU A 894 31.88 -18.18 -0.90
N ASP A 895 31.82 -17.27 -1.85
CA ASP A 895 30.94 -17.39 -3.02
C ASP A 895 31.35 -18.58 -3.91
N ASN A 896 32.65 -18.86 -4.08
CA ASN A 896 33.13 -20.05 -4.78
C ASN A 896 32.87 -21.36 -4.00
N SER A 897 32.75 -21.33 -2.69
CA SER A 897 32.43 -22.51 -1.89
C SER A 897 30.92 -22.83 -1.86
N HIS A 898 30.07 -21.87 -2.18
CA HIS A 898 28.62 -22.01 -2.28
C HIS A 898 28.06 -22.01 -3.70
N SER A 899 28.92 -21.95 -4.72
CA SER A 899 28.52 -21.87 -6.15
C SER A 899 28.01 -23.17 -6.78
N SER A 900 27.50 -24.12 -5.98
CA SER A 900 26.74 -25.25 -6.53
C SER A 900 25.23 -24.97 -6.73
N ASP A 901 24.65 -23.86 -6.19
CA ASP A 901 23.19 -23.69 -6.16
C ASP A 901 22.61 -22.32 -6.58
N ILE A 902 23.44 -21.36 -7.04
CA ILE A 902 22.89 -20.08 -7.54
C ILE A 902 23.57 -19.73 -8.86
N SER A 903 22.77 -19.76 -9.95
CA SER A 903 23.24 -19.52 -11.31
C SER A 903 23.81 -18.10 -11.49
N ALA A 904 24.87 -18.01 -12.31
CA ALA A 904 25.63 -16.82 -12.65
C ALA A 904 24.83 -15.66 -13.32
N ALA A 905 23.52 -15.76 -13.42
CA ALA A 905 22.65 -14.76 -14.05
C ALA A 905 22.42 -13.50 -13.21
N ASP A 906 22.68 -13.54 -11.88
CA ASP A 906 22.38 -12.41 -11.00
C ASP A 906 23.53 -11.40 -10.80
N ILE A 907 24.73 -11.71 -11.26
CA ILE A 907 25.92 -10.88 -11.01
C ILE A 907 26.21 -9.89 -12.17
N SER A 908 25.74 -10.18 -13.39
CA SER A 908 26.03 -9.34 -14.57
C SER A 908 25.08 -8.16 -14.81
N MET A 909 24.03 -8.01 -14.01
CA MET A 909 23.04 -6.91 -14.19
C MET A 909 23.29 -5.64 -13.36
N ASP A 910 24.38 -5.57 -12.58
CA ASP A 910 24.67 -4.40 -11.73
C ASP A 910 25.50 -3.30 -12.46
N GLU A 911 25.95 -3.52 -13.69
CA GLU A 911 26.77 -2.52 -14.42
C GLU A 911 25.98 -1.69 -15.46
N ASP A 912 24.79 -2.10 -15.90
CA ASP A 912 24.05 -1.43 -16.99
C ASP A 912 22.80 -0.64 -16.58
N ALA A 913 22.65 -0.28 -15.30
CA ALA A 913 21.53 0.52 -14.83
C ALA A 913 21.97 1.88 -14.25
N ASP A 914 22.62 2.72 -15.08
CA ASP A 914 22.75 4.18 -14.88
C ASP A 914 22.00 4.95 -15.98
#